data_06ac22c09c48f8804e390ff9faa76b69
#
_entry.id   06ac22c09c48f8804e390ff9faa76b69
#
_cell.length_a   1.000
_cell.length_b   1.000
_cell.length_c   1.000
_cell.angle_alpha   90.00
_cell.angle_beta   90.00
_cell.angle_gamma   90.00
#
_symmetry.space_group_name_H-M   'P 1'
#
loop_
_entity.id
_entity.type
_entity.pdbx_description
1 polymer ?
#
loop_
_entity_poly.entity_id
_entity_poly.type
_entity_poly.pdbx_seq_one_letter_code
_entity_poly.pdbx_strand_id
1 'polypeptide(L)'
;MIKLVKKARRGVLGAMPACLLLGTAILSPQMAQAQLSSNPDKFLGNITTGNNQVDYGKEAFHTLWNQITPENATKWDACEGSRGNYTFGGADQSANYAKKWGFPFKFHTLVWGSQFPGWMKSLSVAERNKAIVAWFDAVKKHYPDLEIIDVVNEAVEGHQADTHYIKDALGGGGKTGYDWIIKAFEMAHERWPNAILIYNDFNTFQWNTDQYIDLVRTIRDAGAPVDAYGCQSHDLTDCSATNFRSAMVKIQNALKMPMYSTEYDIGTEDDQLQLQRYKEQIPYMWEADYCAGVTLWGYIYGKTWVTNGNSGIIKDGKDRPAMTWLRQYMQSEKAQNAKSPFPGMKKEASVYIKPNTLTPSKGEPFTITVNAHLRTKTIDHIDLYVKGVKYATLTEAAAVNEKTLDAAYEAEYTPATTGKYSLKAVVFDTEGNQYERQGAFTAYNPRSPFNGAIDLPGTVEAENFDKGGEGLTYHDTNSNAEGNGSSYRSDVGGVDIKKVTGVGYTIGYTQPGEWLEYTLNVTEAGYYTYDAYVSSGTTGSSFLLEVETDGVTQQLSETIEVPQTGMGTWDNYVPVHGRTLVSLAEGKHVLRINVTGASGDIDKIVFNHIEQNNTLRLAVKSLPTTGTAGEETTLRATVSGTANSVQSVNFYVGGQYVGTATQSPYEVAYTPKAKGSYNVTAEAIDADGKLSKAFKYTFKVNAKRTPYGTAPVSLPGTIQAERFDKGGEGLTFHDSDSKTEGDGASYRTDAEGVDIVKGNNGYVLGYTAANEWTEYSVNVKEPGKYTYEATVSAGYAGSSFRISRIVNGATTVLATVSVPQTGDNSWDTYKTVTGDLLRNLEEGEQIIRITIINAGCNIDKIKFNCVLNTDIDPIADAPQPSQGDNIIYNLLGQPVDASYRGIAIKNGKKFLIR
;
A
#
# COMPACT_ATOMS: atom_id res chain seq x y z
N MET A 1 -7.68 43.93 -54.68
CA MET A 1 -8.16 45.18 -55.37
C MET A 1 -8.36 46.24 -54.28
N ILE A 2 -7.48 47.17 -54.29
CA ILE A 2 -7.68 48.61 -54.41
C ILE A 2 -8.25 49.28 -53.11
N LYS A 3 -7.40 49.97 -52.50
CA LYS A 3 -6.91 51.37 -52.28
C LYS A 3 -7.65 52.08 -51.16
N LEU A 4 -6.88 52.53 -50.16
CA LEU A 4 -6.33 53.88 -49.92
C LEU A 4 -7.37 55.04 -49.83
N VAL A 5 -7.34 55.83 -48.72
CA VAL A 5 -6.82 57.21 -48.76
C VAL A 5 -6.76 57.81 -47.35
N LYS A 6 -5.63 58.46 -47.09
CA LYS A 6 -5.28 59.36 -45.99
C LYS A 6 -6.17 60.66 -46.02
N LYS A 7 -6.33 61.33 -44.85
CA LYS A 7 -5.95 62.75 -44.76
C LYS A 7 -5.94 63.35 -43.33
N ALA A 8 -4.90 64.04 -43.06
CA ALA A 8 -4.62 64.88 -41.90
C ALA A 8 -5.19 66.32 -42.03
N ARG A 9 -5.32 66.95 -40.92
CA ARG A 9 -4.98 68.39 -40.67
C ARG A 9 -5.48 68.83 -39.27
N ARG A 10 -4.59 69.17 -38.38
CA ARG A 10 -4.02 70.40 -37.87
C ARG A 10 -4.98 71.54 -37.51
N GLY A 11 -4.77 72.09 -36.27
CA GLY A 11 -5.08 73.46 -35.85
C GLY A 11 -5.47 73.52 -34.35
N VAL A 12 -4.70 73.90 -33.46
CA VAL A 12 -4.00 75.05 -32.92
C VAL A 12 -4.85 75.81 -31.87
N LEU A 13 -4.30 75.91 -30.67
CA LEU A 13 -4.28 76.80 -29.53
C LEU A 13 -5.60 77.33 -28.90
N GLY A 14 -5.57 77.23 -27.54
CA GLY A 14 -6.34 78.11 -26.63
C GLY A 14 -6.12 77.75 -25.20
N ALA A 15 -5.47 78.63 -24.43
CA ALA A 15 -4.97 78.39 -23.10
C ALA A 15 -5.89 78.88 -21.96
N MET A 16 -5.79 78.17 -20.84
CA MET A 16 -5.90 78.63 -19.43
C MET A 16 -7.27 78.76 -18.75
N PRO A 17 -7.30 78.74 -17.36
CA PRO A 17 -7.21 77.57 -16.46
C PRO A 17 -8.45 77.53 -15.54
N ALA A 18 -8.76 76.28 -15.05
CA ALA A 18 -9.70 76.20 -13.93
C ALA A 18 -9.04 75.36 -12.85
N CYS A 19 -8.76 75.95 -11.70
CA CYS A 19 -8.40 75.26 -10.49
C CYS A 19 -9.44 74.26 -10.03
N LEU A 20 -9.15 72.99 -10.08
CA LEU A 20 -9.89 71.99 -9.33
C LEU A 20 -9.04 71.55 -8.16
N LEU A 21 -9.48 71.81 -6.94
CA LEU A 21 -9.01 71.26 -5.70
C LEU A 21 -9.13 69.72 -5.75
N LEU A 22 -8.07 69.06 -6.03
CA LEU A 22 -7.96 67.60 -5.69
C LEU A 22 -7.69 67.49 -4.21
N GLY A 23 -8.69 67.05 -3.45
CA GLY A 23 -8.50 66.51 -2.13
C GLY A 23 -7.61 65.29 -2.22
N THR A 24 -6.34 65.41 -1.88
CA THR A 24 -5.46 64.29 -1.59
C THR A 24 -5.99 63.61 -0.35
N ALA A 25 -6.78 62.58 -0.54
CA ALA A 25 -6.90 61.56 0.49
C ALA A 25 -5.50 61.00 0.69
N ILE A 26 -4.84 61.44 1.75
CA ILE A 26 -3.66 60.78 2.30
C ILE A 26 -4.15 59.42 2.77
N LEU A 27 -4.10 58.38 1.89
CA LEU A 27 -4.03 57.00 2.28
C LEU A 27 -2.73 56.93 3.08
N SER A 28 -2.85 56.96 4.40
CA SER A 28 -1.78 56.48 5.28
C SER A 28 -1.30 55.16 4.72
N PRO A 29 -0.02 54.95 4.45
CA PRO A 29 0.45 53.64 4.19
C PRO A 29 0.19 52.87 5.50
N GLN A 30 -0.80 51.96 5.48
CA GLN A 30 -0.87 50.93 6.46
C GLN A 30 0.49 50.25 6.36
N MET A 31 1.36 50.47 7.31
CA MET A 31 2.64 49.77 7.39
C MET A 31 2.23 48.30 7.36
N ALA A 32 2.45 47.65 6.24
CA ALA A 32 2.33 46.19 6.17
C ALA A 32 3.23 45.64 7.27
N GLN A 33 2.62 45.00 8.25
CA GLN A 33 3.38 44.36 9.33
C GLN A 33 4.29 43.35 8.61
N ALA A 34 5.62 43.54 8.73
CA ALA A 34 6.59 42.76 7.98
C ALA A 34 6.45 41.28 8.36
N GLN A 35 6.37 40.40 7.34
CA GLN A 35 6.49 38.97 7.52
C GLN A 35 7.79 38.59 8.26
N LEU A 36 7.88 37.41 8.85
CA LEU A 36 9.10 36.93 9.51
C LEU A 36 10.31 37.00 8.58
N SER A 37 10.12 36.49 7.34
CA SER A 37 11.12 36.60 6.28
C SER A 37 10.85 37.79 5.39
N SER A 38 11.85 38.64 5.19
CA SER A 38 11.87 39.70 4.18
C SER A 38 12.59 39.29 2.88
N ASN A 39 13.08 38.03 2.83
CA ASN A 39 13.68 37.49 1.61
C ASN A 39 12.60 37.25 0.55
N PRO A 40 12.68 37.93 -0.63
CA PRO A 40 11.64 37.82 -1.66
C PRO A 40 11.70 36.51 -2.45
N ASP A 41 12.78 35.74 -2.30
CA ASP A 41 13.08 34.59 -3.16
C ASP A 41 12.89 33.25 -2.45
N LYS A 42 12.73 33.25 -1.11
CA LYS A 42 12.61 32.00 -0.34
C LYS A 42 11.28 31.86 0.37
N PHE A 43 10.77 30.62 0.33
CA PHE A 43 9.54 30.26 1.04
C PHE A 43 9.80 30.07 2.53
N LEU A 44 9.13 30.88 3.39
CA LEU A 44 8.94 30.57 4.79
C LEU A 44 7.45 30.31 5.02
N GLY A 45 7.07 29.05 4.82
CA GLY A 45 5.67 28.66 4.75
C GLY A 45 5.13 28.04 6.04
N ASN A 46 3.82 27.89 6.04
CA ASN A 46 3.13 27.10 7.06
C ASN A 46 1.84 26.49 6.50
N ILE A 47 1.23 25.60 7.28
CA ILE A 47 -0.03 24.93 6.95
C ILE A 47 -1.23 25.61 7.60
N THR A 48 -2.43 25.25 7.11
CA THR A 48 -3.71 25.49 7.80
C THR A 48 -3.90 24.46 8.92
N THR A 49 -4.92 24.61 9.76
CA THR A 49 -5.35 23.54 10.67
C THR A 49 -6.11 22.47 9.91
N GLY A 50 -6.29 21.30 10.54
CA GLY A 50 -7.12 20.22 10.02
C GLY A 50 -8.57 20.63 9.69
N ASN A 51 -9.07 21.73 10.26
CA ASN A 51 -10.38 22.32 9.95
C ASN A 51 -10.29 23.46 8.91
N ASN A 52 -9.21 23.54 8.13
CA ASN A 52 -8.94 24.52 7.07
C ASN A 52 -8.85 25.97 7.57
N GLN A 53 -8.63 26.22 8.86
CA GLN A 53 -8.44 27.57 9.37
C GLN A 53 -7.06 28.09 8.97
N VAL A 54 -7.01 29.30 8.42
CA VAL A 54 -5.77 30.00 8.08
C VAL A 54 -5.28 30.84 9.27
N ASP A 55 -6.12 31.77 9.74
CA ASP A 55 -5.81 32.64 10.89
C ASP A 55 -6.24 31.94 12.19
N TYR A 56 -5.42 31.00 12.72
CA TYR A 56 -5.73 30.23 13.91
C TYR A 56 -4.85 30.57 15.13
N GLY A 57 -3.91 31.49 14.95
CA GLY A 57 -3.09 32.11 15.99
C GLY A 57 -3.64 33.45 16.44
N LYS A 58 -2.94 34.09 17.39
CA LYS A 58 -3.25 35.49 17.77
C LYS A 58 -2.78 36.50 16.72
N GLU A 59 -1.70 36.18 16.03
CA GLU A 59 -1.18 36.94 14.92
C GLU A 59 -1.78 36.37 13.62
N ALA A 60 -2.11 37.26 12.68
CA ALA A 60 -2.63 36.82 11.38
C ALA A 60 -1.53 36.08 10.58
N PHE A 61 -1.92 35.01 9.88
CA PHE A 61 -0.99 34.14 9.14
C PHE A 61 -0.04 34.93 8.23
N HIS A 62 -0.56 35.89 7.45
CA HIS A 62 0.21 36.69 6.50
C HIS A 62 1.26 37.62 7.16
N THR A 63 1.19 37.86 8.48
CA THR A 63 2.20 38.61 9.20
C THR A 63 3.39 37.79 9.64
N LEU A 64 3.27 36.44 9.55
CA LEU A 64 4.29 35.49 9.93
C LEU A 64 4.90 34.79 8.71
N TRP A 65 4.06 34.32 7.80
CA TRP A 65 4.42 33.39 6.73
C TRP A 65 4.20 34.02 5.34
N ASN A 66 5.05 33.64 4.39
CA ASN A 66 4.99 34.09 3.01
C ASN A 66 4.65 32.96 2.00
N GLN A 67 4.21 31.79 2.49
CA GLN A 67 3.70 30.68 1.69
C GLN A 67 2.68 29.90 2.52
N ILE A 68 1.63 29.35 1.88
CA ILE A 68 0.58 28.57 2.53
C ILE A 68 0.37 27.24 1.83
N THR A 69 0.24 26.17 2.63
CA THR A 69 -0.13 24.81 2.21
C THR A 69 -1.36 24.38 3.00
N PRO A 70 -2.48 23.96 2.39
CA PRO A 70 -3.55 23.31 3.13
C PRO A 70 -3.07 21.96 3.68
N GLU A 71 -3.27 21.71 4.98
CA GLU A 71 -2.86 20.42 5.58
C GLU A 71 -3.59 19.23 4.94
N ASN A 72 -4.92 19.34 4.72
CA ASN A 72 -5.73 18.25 4.18
C ASN A 72 -6.64 18.65 3.02
N ALA A 73 -7.00 19.94 2.88
CA ALA A 73 -8.08 20.39 2.02
C ALA A 73 -7.84 20.23 0.51
N THR A 74 -6.60 20.01 0.08
CA THR A 74 -6.23 19.75 -1.33
C THR A 74 -5.96 18.27 -1.63
N LYS A 75 -6.06 17.38 -0.64
CA LYS A 75 -5.94 15.94 -0.84
C LYS A 75 -7.17 15.44 -1.60
N TRP A 76 -6.97 14.42 -2.42
CA TRP A 76 -8.01 14.00 -3.38
C TRP A 76 -9.32 13.56 -2.70
N ASP A 77 -9.26 12.80 -1.62
CA ASP A 77 -10.46 12.38 -0.87
C ASP A 77 -11.24 13.54 -0.27
N ALA A 78 -10.56 14.62 0.14
CA ALA A 78 -11.20 15.83 0.65
C ALA A 78 -11.91 16.63 -0.45
N CYS A 79 -11.45 16.48 -1.70
CA CYS A 79 -11.99 17.20 -2.86
C CYS A 79 -13.04 16.39 -3.63
N GLU A 80 -13.02 15.05 -3.56
CA GLU A 80 -13.93 14.18 -4.32
C GLU A 80 -14.47 13.03 -3.46
N GLY A 81 -15.42 13.33 -2.58
CA GLY A 81 -16.04 12.33 -1.71
C GLY A 81 -16.88 11.28 -2.46
N SER A 82 -17.42 11.61 -3.63
CA SER A 82 -18.11 10.71 -4.55
C SER A 82 -17.69 10.98 -5.98
N ARG A 83 -17.56 9.92 -6.77
CA ARG A 83 -16.99 9.96 -8.13
C ARG A 83 -17.62 11.03 -9.02
N GLY A 84 -16.81 11.92 -9.57
CA GLY A 84 -17.20 13.01 -10.45
C GLY A 84 -17.80 14.24 -9.76
N ASN A 85 -17.88 14.24 -8.43
CA ASN A 85 -18.41 15.37 -7.67
C ASN A 85 -17.29 16.07 -6.90
N TYR A 86 -16.69 17.08 -7.51
CA TYR A 86 -15.55 17.81 -6.98
C TYR A 86 -15.98 19.01 -6.13
N THR A 87 -15.39 19.17 -4.95
CA THR A 87 -15.63 20.26 -4.01
C THR A 87 -14.31 20.83 -3.50
N PHE A 88 -14.02 22.08 -3.84
CA PHE A 88 -12.76 22.74 -3.48
C PHE A 88 -12.91 23.79 -2.37
N GLY A 89 -14.08 23.93 -1.74
CA GLY A 89 -14.36 25.00 -0.79
C GLY A 89 -13.41 25.08 0.40
N GLY A 90 -12.88 23.94 0.88
CA GLY A 90 -11.85 23.90 1.93
C GLY A 90 -10.52 24.47 1.43
N ALA A 91 -10.09 24.06 0.23
CA ALA A 91 -8.85 24.52 -0.41
C ALA A 91 -8.93 26.00 -0.84
N ASP A 92 -10.09 26.45 -1.28
CA ASP A 92 -10.33 27.85 -1.69
C ASP A 92 -10.07 28.85 -0.59
N GLN A 93 -10.26 28.48 0.68
CA GLN A 93 -9.92 29.37 1.81
C GLN A 93 -8.45 29.75 1.79
N SER A 94 -7.56 28.80 1.60
CA SER A 94 -6.12 29.02 1.53
C SER A 94 -5.69 29.70 0.23
N ALA A 95 -6.23 29.25 -0.91
CA ALA A 95 -5.91 29.82 -2.21
C ALA A 95 -6.33 31.31 -2.31
N ASN A 96 -7.52 31.65 -1.84
CA ASN A 96 -8.01 33.03 -1.78
C ASN A 96 -7.23 33.88 -0.79
N TYR A 97 -6.79 33.28 0.35
CA TYR A 97 -5.96 33.99 1.32
C TYR A 97 -4.58 34.32 0.72
N ALA A 98 -3.93 33.33 0.08
CA ALA A 98 -2.68 33.53 -0.63
C ALA A 98 -2.77 34.61 -1.70
N LYS A 99 -3.82 34.56 -2.54
CA LYS A 99 -4.10 35.58 -3.57
C LYS A 99 -4.32 36.95 -2.96
N LYS A 100 -5.07 37.07 -1.88
CA LYS A 100 -5.33 38.34 -1.17
C LYS A 100 -4.05 39.00 -0.68
N TRP A 101 -3.11 38.22 -0.17
CA TRP A 101 -1.89 38.75 0.45
C TRP A 101 -0.66 38.64 -0.45
N GLY A 102 -0.79 38.10 -1.67
CA GLY A 102 0.24 38.14 -2.71
C GLY A 102 1.40 37.17 -2.47
N PHE A 103 1.15 36.00 -1.87
CA PHE A 103 2.16 34.98 -1.69
C PHE A 103 1.73 33.59 -2.24
N PRO A 104 2.66 32.66 -2.49
CA PRO A 104 2.38 31.38 -3.13
C PRO A 104 1.48 30.47 -2.31
N PHE A 105 0.57 29.79 -3.03
CA PHE A 105 -0.22 28.68 -2.57
C PHE A 105 0.38 27.38 -3.10
N LYS A 106 0.72 26.43 -2.21
CA LYS A 106 1.19 25.11 -2.61
C LYS A 106 0.04 24.11 -2.60
N PHE A 107 -0.18 23.43 -3.72
CA PHE A 107 -1.15 22.34 -3.83
C PHE A 107 -0.52 21.03 -3.35
N HIS A 108 -1.00 20.50 -2.24
CA HIS A 108 -0.53 19.28 -1.61
C HIS A 108 -1.69 18.30 -1.45
N THR A 109 -1.81 17.25 -2.24
CA THR A 109 -0.97 16.74 -3.31
C THR A 109 -1.86 16.15 -4.42
N LEU A 110 -1.33 16.01 -5.65
CA LEU A 110 -2.13 15.44 -6.75
C LEU A 110 -2.26 13.91 -6.63
N VAL A 111 -1.18 13.23 -6.30
CA VAL A 111 -1.11 11.76 -6.23
C VAL A 111 -0.48 11.31 -4.92
N TRP A 112 -1.18 10.47 -4.17
CA TRP A 112 -0.69 9.88 -2.93
C TRP A 112 -1.34 8.52 -2.69
N GLY A 113 -0.58 7.53 -2.20
CA GLY A 113 -1.06 6.20 -1.82
C GLY A 113 -1.91 6.19 -0.54
N SER A 114 -2.19 7.37 0.03
CA SER A 114 -3.10 7.61 1.14
C SER A 114 -4.06 8.75 0.80
N GLN A 115 -5.13 8.91 1.55
CA GLN A 115 -6.14 9.98 1.41
C GLN A 115 -6.58 10.26 -0.06
N PHE A 116 -6.76 9.19 -0.83
CA PHE A 116 -7.49 9.20 -2.11
C PHE A 116 -8.89 8.61 -1.92
N PRO A 117 -9.86 8.90 -2.79
CA PRO A 117 -11.23 8.45 -2.60
C PRO A 117 -11.37 6.94 -2.48
N GLY A 118 -11.99 6.46 -1.40
CA GLY A 118 -12.14 5.02 -1.10
C GLY A 118 -12.85 4.23 -2.21
N TRP A 119 -13.73 4.87 -2.99
CA TRP A 119 -14.41 4.24 -4.14
C TRP A 119 -13.43 3.82 -5.25
N MET A 120 -12.24 4.41 -5.33
CA MET A 120 -11.18 4.01 -6.28
C MET A 120 -10.79 2.54 -6.13
N LYS A 121 -10.80 2.01 -4.91
CA LYS A 121 -10.37 0.63 -4.62
C LYS A 121 -11.25 -0.43 -5.33
N SER A 122 -12.51 -0.10 -5.59
CA SER A 122 -13.46 -1.02 -6.25
C SER A 122 -13.44 -0.97 -7.79
N LEU A 123 -12.67 -0.05 -8.39
CA LEU A 123 -12.62 0.14 -9.82
C LEU A 123 -11.60 -0.79 -10.50
N SER A 124 -11.84 -1.12 -11.77
CA SER A 124 -10.82 -1.71 -12.63
C SER A 124 -9.66 -0.74 -12.88
N VAL A 125 -8.48 -1.26 -13.24
CA VAL A 125 -7.29 -0.45 -13.57
C VAL A 125 -7.60 0.63 -14.60
N ALA A 126 -8.32 0.28 -15.68
CA ALA A 126 -8.69 1.24 -16.72
C ALA A 126 -9.64 2.35 -16.23
N GLU A 127 -10.55 2.04 -15.31
CA GLU A 127 -11.43 3.05 -14.72
C GLU A 127 -10.72 3.93 -13.70
N ARG A 128 -9.77 3.38 -12.93
CA ARG A 128 -8.88 4.17 -12.06
C ARG A 128 -8.06 5.17 -12.88
N ASN A 129 -7.48 4.73 -14.01
CA ASN A 129 -6.75 5.64 -14.91
C ASN A 129 -7.63 6.82 -15.34
N LYS A 130 -8.86 6.54 -15.81
CA LYS A 130 -9.82 7.60 -16.20
C LYS A 130 -10.16 8.53 -15.03
N ALA A 131 -10.27 8.00 -13.83
CA ALA A 131 -10.55 8.79 -12.63
C ALA A 131 -9.36 9.71 -12.27
N ILE A 132 -8.11 9.22 -12.34
CA ILE A 132 -6.91 10.03 -12.12
C ILE A 132 -6.82 11.16 -13.14
N VAL A 133 -7.03 10.87 -14.42
CA VAL A 133 -7.03 11.91 -15.48
C VAL A 133 -8.10 12.96 -15.19
N ALA A 134 -9.33 12.54 -14.87
CA ALA A 134 -10.43 13.44 -14.54
C ALA A 134 -10.15 14.30 -13.29
N TRP A 135 -9.47 13.76 -12.30
CA TRP A 135 -9.01 14.51 -11.12
C TRP A 135 -8.03 15.62 -11.49
N PHE A 136 -6.98 15.29 -12.28
CA PHE A 136 -6.04 16.32 -12.75
C PHE A 136 -6.74 17.41 -13.56
N ASP A 137 -7.69 17.04 -14.42
CA ASP A 137 -8.47 18.00 -15.22
C ASP A 137 -9.39 18.86 -14.35
N ALA A 138 -10.00 18.29 -13.31
CA ALA A 138 -10.83 19.05 -12.38
C ALA A 138 -10.01 20.06 -11.57
N VAL A 139 -8.84 19.67 -11.08
CA VAL A 139 -7.90 20.58 -10.39
C VAL A 139 -7.44 21.68 -11.34
N LYS A 140 -7.03 21.34 -12.59
CA LYS A 140 -6.63 22.34 -13.60
C LYS A 140 -7.72 23.31 -13.92
N LYS A 141 -8.95 22.84 -14.07
CA LYS A 141 -10.10 23.67 -14.34
C LYS A 141 -10.39 24.66 -13.20
N HIS A 142 -10.22 24.22 -11.94
CA HIS A 142 -10.50 25.05 -10.77
C HIS A 142 -9.34 25.99 -10.41
N TYR A 143 -8.10 25.47 -10.50
CA TYR A 143 -6.85 26.18 -10.23
C TYR A 143 -5.97 26.21 -11.49
N PRO A 144 -6.27 27.06 -12.48
CA PRO A 144 -5.54 27.09 -13.74
C PRO A 144 -4.08 27.54 -13.60
N ASP A 145 -3.76 28.36 -12.58
CA ASP A 145 -2.49 29.06 -12.44
C ASP A 145 -1.74 28.63 -11.16
N LEU A 146 -1.72 27.33 -10.85
CA LEU A 146 -0.90 26.83 -9.74
C LEU A 146 0.59 27.07 -10.01
N GLU A 147 1.30 27.56 -8.99
CA GLU A 147 2.74 27.87 -9.05
C GLU A 147 3.60 26.83 -8.34
N ILE A 148 3.05 26.06 -7.38
CA ILE A 148 3.77 25.05 -6.62
C ILE A 148 2.87 23.84 -6.40
N ILE A 149 3.36 22.66 -6.75
CA ILE A 149 2.57 21.42 -6.68
C ILE A 149 3.45 20.27 -6.17
N ASP A 150 3.03 19.61 -5.09
CA ASP A 150 3.49 18.27 -4.76
C ASP A 150 2.76 17.29 -5.67
N VAL A 151 3.45 16.81 -6.72
CA VAL A 151 2.82 15.98 -7.77
C VAL A 151 2.59 14.57 -7.26
N VAL A 152 3.62 13.95 -6.69
CA VAL A 152 3.56 12.62 -6.09
C VAL A 152 4.12 12.71 -4.67
N ASN A 153 3.38 12.13 -3.72
CA ASN A 153 3.72 12.11 -2.31
C ASN A 153 3.94 10.68 -1.82
N GLU A 154 5.05 10.44 -1.11
CA GLU A 154 5.34 9.21 -0.34
C GLU A 154 5.28 7.92 -1.17
N ALA A 155 6.01 7.90 -2.27
CA ALA A 155 6.05 6.75 -3.16
C ALA A 155 7.31 5.86 -2.99
N VAL A 156 8.17 6.17 -2.02
CA VAL A 156 9.23 5.24 -1.60
C VAL A 156 8.56 3.95 -1.14
N GLU A 157 9.09 2.81 -1.57
CA GLU A 157 8.49 1.51 -1.30
C GLU A 157 8.32 1.26 0.21
N GLY A 158 7.15 0.78 0.58
CA GLY A 158 6.77 0.54 1.97
C GLY A 158 6.17 1.75 2.70
N HIS A 159 6.22 2.98 2.12
CA HIS A 159 5.67 4.15 2.78
C HIS A 159 4.14 4.16 2.80
N GLN A 160 3.48 3.75 1.70
CA GLN A 160 2.02 3.72 1.63
C GLN A 160 1.52 2.41 1.01
N ALA A 161 0.76 1.64 1.79
CA ALA A 161 0.27 0.31 1.39
C ALA A 161 -0.66 0.35 0.16
N ASP A 162 -1.41 1.42 -0.01
CA ASP A 162 -2.41 1.56 -1.09
C ASP A 162 -1.86 2.19 -2.38
N THR A 163 -0.56 2.49 -2.45
CA THR A 163 0.09 3.07 -3.65
C THR A 163 -0.17 2.26 -4.91
N HIS A 164 -0.28 0.94 -4.80
CA HIS A 164 -0.52 0.04 -5.94
C HIS A 164 -1.79 0.36 -6.74
N TYR A 165 -2.86 0.89 -6.10
CA TYR A 165 -4.08 1.29 -6.81
C TYR A 165 -3.84 2.39 -7.84
N ILE A 166 -2.89 3.30 -7.55
CA ILE A 166 -2.53 4.40 -8.43
C ILE A 166 -1.40 3.99 -9.38
N LYS A 167 -0.38 3.29 -8.87
CA LYS A 167 0.74 2.75 -9.64
C LYS A 167 0.24 1.95 -10.84
N ASP A 168 -0.63 0.96 -10.61
CA ASP A 168 -1.17 0.11 -11.68
C ASP A 168 -2.00 0.92 -12.69
N ALA A 169 -2.78 1.88 -12.21
CA ALA A 169 -3.60 2.73 -13.05
C ALA A 169 -2.79 3.65 -13.98
N LEU A 170 -1.59 4.05 -13.59
CA LEU A 170 -0.70 4.90 -14.37
C LEU A 170 0.34 4.12 -15.18
N GLY A 171 0.22 2.79 -15.31
CA GLY A 171 1.06 1.96 -16.17
C GLY A 171 2.10 1.12 -15.44
N GLY A 172 2.03 1.06 -14.10
CA GLY A 172 2.94 0.22 -13.32
C GLY A 172 4.35 0.78 -13.18
N GLY A 173 5.28 -0.08 -12.75
CA GLY A 173 6.68 0.28 -12.60
C GLY A 173 7.41 0.50 -13.94
N GLY A 174 7.00 -0.22 -14.97
CA GLY A 174 7.60 -0.16 -16.29
C GLY A 174 9.11 -0.48 -16.30
N LYS A 175 9.86 0.15 -17.20
CA LYS A 175 11.31 -0.08 -17.35
C LYS A 175 12.15 0.48 -16.22
N THR A 176 11.69 1.56 -15.59
CA THR A 176 12.47 2.25 -14.56
C THR A 176 12.12 1.81 -13.15
N GLY A 177 11.05 1.05 -12.96
CA GLY A 177 10.40 0.80 -11.67
C GLY A 177 9.45 1.92 -11.24
N TYR A 178 9.56 3.12 -11.86
CA TYR A 178 8.87 4.35 -11.49
C TYR A 178 8.14 5.02 -12.67
N ASP A 179 7.85 4.31 -13.76
CA ASP A 179 7.22 4.87 -14.97
C ASP A 179 5.88 5.54 -14.66
N TRP A 180 5.12 5.04 -13.68
CA TRP A 180 3.89 5.66 -13.19
C TRP A 180 4.10 7.03 -12.55
N ILE A 181 5.24 7.26 -11.88
CA ILE A 181 5.61 8.57 -11.30
C ILE A 181 5.97 9.53 -12.44
N ILE A 182 6.80 9.06 -13.39
CA ILE A 182 7.15 9.84 -14.59
C ILE A 182 5.88 10.29 -15.29
N LYS A 183 4.91 9.38 -15.47
CA LYS A 183 3.60 9.68 -16.07
C LYS A 183 2.81 10.73 -15.29
N ALA A 184 2.80 10.66 -13.97
CA ALA A 184 2.13 11.67 -13.13
C ALA A 184 2.75 13.07 -13.31
N PHE A 185 4.10 13.15 -13.39
CA PHE A 185 4.81 14.41 -13.64
C PHE A 185 4.54 14.94 -15.06
N GLU A 186 4.54 14.09 -16.07
CA GLU A 186 4.16 14.50 -17.45
C GLU A 186 2.72 15.06 -17.48
N MET A 187 1.77 14.41 -16.82
CA MET A 187 0.39 14.87 -16.73
C MET A 187 0.26 16.19 -15.98
N ALA A 188 1.04 16.42 -14.93
CA ALA A 188 1.07 17.68 -14.20
C ALA A 188 1.69 18.80 -15.04
N HIS A 189 2.81 18.51 -15.71
CA HIS A 189 3.50 19.49 -16.56
C HIS A 189 2.64 19.93 -17.77
N GLU A 190 1.92 18.99 -18.39
CA GLU A 190 0.98 19.29 -19.46
C GLU A 190 -0.10 20.31 -19.04
N ARG A 191 -0.48 20.29 -17.76
CA ARG A 191 -1.51 21.18 -17.21
C ARG A 191 -0.96 22.46 -16.61
N TRP A 192 0.19 22.37 -15.94
CA TRP A 192 0.82 23.50 -15.24
C TRP A 192 2.31 23.62 -15.61
N PRO A 193 2.65 24.00 -16.87
CA PRO A 193 4.05 24.03 -17.33
C PRO A 193 4.93 25.02 -16.56
N ASN A 194 4.31 26.05 -15.97
CA ASN A 194 5.01 27.07 -15.19
C ASN A 194 5.03 26.81 -13.67
N ALA A 195 4.43 25.73 -13.19
CA ALA A 195 4.47 25.37 -11.78
C ALA A 195 5.80 24.69 -11.41
N ILE A 196 6.25 24.91 -10.18
CA ILE A 196 7.32 24.13 -9.56
C ILE A 196 6.72 22.77 -9.21
N LEU A 197 7.15 21.71 -9.91
CA LEU A 197 6.68 20.34 -9.73
C LEU A 197 7.61 19.58 -8.80
N ILE A 198 7.08 19.08 -7.69
CA ILE A 198 7.85 18.50 -6.59
C ILE A 198 7.49 17.03 -6.41
N TYR A 199 8.51 16.17 -6.24
CA TYR A 199 8.37 14.86 -5.64
C TYR A 199 8.61 14.99 -4.13
N ASN A 200 7.68 14.59 -3.28
CA ASN A 200 7.70 14.82 -1.84
C ASN A 200 7.68 13.51 -1.05
N ASP A 201 8.55 13.37 -0.03
CA ASP A 201 8.60 12.16 0.79
C ASP A 201 9.18 12.43 2.19
N PHE A 202 8.95 11.45 3.12
CA PHE A 202 9.42 11.50 4.50
C PHE A 202 10.62 10.56 4.73
N ASN A 203 11.20 10.58 5.93
CA ASN A 203 12.39 9.80 6.32
C ASN A 203 13.61 10.01 5.43
N THR A 204 13.65 11.11 4.70
CA THR A 204 14.66 11.37 3.67
C THR A 204 16.05 11.66 4.25
N PHE A 205 16.13 12.15 5.50
CA PHE A 205 17.40 12.50 6.15
C PHE A 205 17.96 11.39 7.03
N GLN A 206 17.22 10.30 7.27
CA GLN A 206 17.66 9.20 8.14
C GLN A 206 17.47 7.82 7.48
N TRP A 207 16.26 7.28 7.47
CA TRP A 207 16.05 5.85 7.21
C TRP A 207 15.94 5.49 5.72
N ASN A 208 15.42 6.39 4.89
CA ASN A 208 15.16 6.10 3.47
C ASN A 208 16.00 6.94 2.50
N THR A 209 17.12 7.54 2.98
CA THR A 209 17.93 8.46 2.16
C THR A 209 18.36 7.85 0.83
N ASP A 210 18.80 6.60 0.80
CA ASP A 210 19.30 5.95 -0.42
C ASP A 210 18.16 5.61 -1.40
N GLN A 211 17.07 5.04 -0.90
CA GLN A 211 15.88 4.74 -1.70
C GLN A 211 15.28 6.01 -2.30
N TYR A 212 15.21 7.08 -1.50
CA TYR A 212 14.74 8.39 -1.95
C TYR A 212 15.62 8.97 -3.07
N ILE A 213 16.95 8.93 -2.90
CA ILE A 213 17.91 9.38 -3.91
C ILE A 213 17.74 8.56 -5.20
N ASP A 214 17.61 7.25 -5.08
CA ASP A 214 17.48 6.37 -6.22
C ASP A 214 16.21 6.64 -7.04
N LEU A 215 15.08 6.77 -6.35
CA LEU A 215 13.79 7.12 -6.97
C LEU A 215 13.89 8.46 -7.71
N VAL A 216 14.28 9.55 -7.01
CA VAL A 216 14.30 10.90 -7.61
C VAL A 216 15.30 10.99 -8.77
N ARG A 217 16.47 10.35 -8.61
CA ARG A 217 17.47 10.27 -9.67
C ARG A 217 16.94 9.54 -10.89
N THR A 218 16.27 8.41 -10.69
CA THR A 218 15.73 7.58 -11.77
C THR A 218 14.68 8.33 -12.58
N ILE A 219 13.70 8.95 -11.93
CA ILE A 219 12.66 9.71 -12.65
C ILE A 219 13.25 10.93 -13.37
N ARG A 220 14.22 11.63 -12.77
CA ARG A 220 14.94 12.73 -13.41
C ARG A 220 15.70 12.28 -14.65
N ASP A 221 16.50 11.21 -14.54
CA ASP A 221 17.34 10.69 -15.64
C ASP A 221 16.48 10.12 -16.76
N ALA A 222 15.28 9.62 -16.47
CA ALA A 222 14.27 9.20 -17.44
C ALA A 222 13.54 10.39 -18.12
N GLY A 223 13.82 11.62 -17.71
CA GLY A 223 13.26 12.82 -18.33
C GLY A 223 11.91 13.24 -17.81
N ALA A 224 11.56 12.86 -16.57
CA ALA A 224 10.41 13.45 -15.91
C ALA A 224 10.61 14.98 -15.72
N PRO A 225 9.61 15.80 -15.95
CA PRO A 225 9.67 17.24 -15.70
C PRO A 225 9.54 17.55 -14.19
N VAL A 226 10.39 16.93 -13.36
CA VAL A 226 10.47 17.17 -11.92
C VAL A 226 11.41 18.33 -11.64
N ASP A 227 10.94 19.41 -11.03
CA ASP A 227 11.72 20.63 -10.81
C ASP A 227 12.52 20.62 -9.51
N ALA A 228 11.94 20.05 -8.44
CA ALA A 228 12.55 20.01 -7.14
C ALA A 228 12.24 18.68 -6.43
N TYR A 229 13.11 18.34 -5.49
CA TYR A 229 12.83 17.28 -4.53
C TYR A 229 12.37 17.88 -3.19
N GLY A 230 11.30 17.32 -2.63
CA GLY A 230 10.69 17.72 -1.35
C GLY A 230 11.07 16.75 -0.24
N CYS A 231 11.65 17.28 0.83
CA CYS A 231 11.91 16.53 2.05
C CYS A 231 10.90 16.98 3.09
N GLN A 232 10.04 16.09 3.58
CA GLN A 232 9.03 16.44 4.59
C GLN A 232 9.70 16.90 5.90
N SER A 233 10.83 16.30 6.25
CA SER A 233 11.63 16.71 7.43
C SER A 233 10.96 16.39 8.78
N HIS A 234 10.05 15.42 8.83
CA HIS A 234 9.44 14.92 10.06
C HIS A 234 10.40 14.08 10.92
N ASP A 235 11.43 13.54 10.29
CA ASP A 235 12.45 12.68 10.89
C ASP A 235 13.55 13.46 11.64
N LEU A 236 13.41 14.78 11.80
CA LEU A 236 14.51 15.64 12.27
C LEU A 236 14.56 15.88 13.79
N THR A 237 13.54 15.49 14.55
CA THR A 237 13.52 15.67 16.01
C THR A 237 14.70 14.98 16.69
N ASP A 238 14.92 13.71 16.36
CA ASP A 238 16.00 12.89 16.95
C ASP A 238 17.27 12.83 16.08
N CYS A 239 17.29 13.55 14.96
CA CYS A 239 18.42 13.60 14.05
C CYS A 239 19.50 14.57 14.56
N SER A 240 20.72 14.06 14.75
CA SER A 240 21.85 14.92 15.12
C SER A 240 22.20 15.90 13.99
N ALA A 241 22.75 17.07 14.35
CA ALA A 241 23.20 18.06 13.37
C ALA A 241 24.21 17.48 12.35
N THR A 242 25.08 16.57 12.78
CA THR A 242 26.06 15.91 11.91
C THR A 242 25.39 14.99 10.91
N ASN A 243 24.49 14.12 11.36
CA ASN A 243 23.76 13.21 10.49
C ASN A 243 22.89 13.95 9.47
N PHE A 244 22.14 14.94 9.94
CA PHE A 244 21.33 15.81 9.08
C PHE A 244 22.15 16.46 7.97
N ARG A 245 23.30 17.11 8.32
CA ARG A 245 24.17 17.76 7.33
C ARG A 245 24.76 16.75 6.34
N SER A 246 25.19 15.58 6.83
CA SER A 246 25.72 14.51 5.99
C SER A 246 24.68 14.00 5.00
N ALA A 247 23.46 13.79 5.46
CA ALA A 247 22.36 13.36 4.58
C ALA A 247 22.02 14.43 3.54
N MET A 248 21.92 15.70 3.94
CA MET A 248 21.63 16.81 3.04
C MET A 248 22.69 16.96 1.95
N VAL A 249 23.98 16.84 2.31
CA VAL A 249 25.10 16.85 1.35
C VAL A 249 25.04 15.62 0.41
N LYS A 250 24.73 14.44 0.95
CA LYS A 250 24.61 13.19 0.18
C LYS A 250 23.52 13.30 -0.89
N ILE A 251 22.31 13.77 -0.49
CA ILE A 251 21.17 13.94 -1.41
C ILE A 251 21.53 14.96 -2.49
N GLN A 252 22.04 16.14 -2.11
CA GLN A 252 22.36 17.19 -3.08
C GLN A 252 23.45 16.78 -4.07
N ASN A 253 24.51 16.09 -3.60
CA ASN A 253 25.57 15.60 -4.49
C ASN A 253 25.05 14.57 -5.51
N ALA A 254 24.11 13.75 -5.12
CA ALA A 254 23.50 12.73 -5.98
C ALA A 254 22.50 13.34 -6.97
N LEU A 255 21.65 14.25 -6.51
CA LEU A 255 20.53 14.78 -7.31
C LEU A 255 20.90 16.06 -8.09
N LYS A 256 21.66 16.96 -7.49
CA LYS A 256 22.00 18.28 -8.07
C LYS A 256 20.79 19.01 -8.61
N MET A 257 19.74 19.06 -7.80
CA MET A 257 18.44 19.68 -8.10
C MET A 257 18.05 20.64 -6.98
N PRO A 258 17.10 21.55 -7.23
CA PRO A 258 16.45 22.30 -6.16
C PRO A 258 15.85 21.41 -5.09
N MET A 259 16.01 21.81 -3.82
CA MET A 259 15.44 21.17 -2.63
C MET A 259 14.34 22.05 -2.03
N TYR A 260 13.34 21.44 -1.41
CA TYR A 260 12.37 22.11 -0.56
C TYR A 260 12.15 21.31 0.73
N SER A 261 12.31 21.92 1.90
CA SER A 261 11.86 21.33 3.17
C SER A 261 10.38 21.64 3.33
N THR A 262 9.55 20.66 3.02
CA THR A 262 8.12 20.86 2.73
C THR A 262 7.22 20.83 3.95
N GLU A 263 7.65 20.19 5.07
CA GLU A 263 6.77 19.84 6.20
C GLU A 263 7.53 19.85 7.55
N TYR A 264 8.50 20.71 7.69
CA TYR A 264 9.39 20.75 8.86
C TYR A 264 8.63 20.85 10.19
N ASP A 265 8.88 19.92 11.10
CA ASP A 265 8.40 19.98 12.48
C ASP A 265 9.40 19.34 13.46
N ILE A 266 9.39 19.82 14.70
CA ILE A 266 10.17 19.27 15.80
C ILE A 266 9.21 19.00 16.96
N GLY A 267 8.79 17.74 17.07
CA GLY A 267 7.80 17.28 18.05
C GLY A 267 8.45 17.00 19.41
N THR A 268 8.42 17.94 20.35
CA THR A 268 8.94 17.76 21.71
C THR A 268 8.33 18.74 22.70
N GLU A 269 8.18 18.29 23.97
CA GLU A 269 7.85 19.17 25.10
C GLU A 269 9.06 19.94 25.62
N ASP A 270 10.29 19.49 25.29
CA ASP A 270 11.52 20.16 25.70
C ASP A 270 11.80 21.38 24.81
N ASP A 271 11.53 22.55 25.35
CA ASP A 271 11.78 23.83 24.68
C ASP A 271 13.25 24.04 24.30
N GLN A 272 14.19 23.45 25.03
CA GLN A 272 15.62 23.59 24.73
C GLN A 272 16.03 22.69 23.58
N LEU A 273 15.52 21.46 23.55
CA LEU A 273 15.75 20.55 22.43
C LEU A 273 15.15 21.13 21.14
N GLN A 274 13.90 21.64 21.19
CA GLN A 274 13.25 22.27 20.04
C GLN A 274 14.08 23.46 19.53
N LEU A 275 14.46 24.36 20.42
CA LEU A 275 15.33 25.49 20.09
C LEU A 275 16.67 25.06 19.48
N GLN A 276 17.29 24.02 20.04
CA GLN A 276 18.56 23.50 19.55
C GLN A 276 18.40 23.00 18.10
N ARG A 277 17.37 22.19 17.83
CA ARG A 277 17.10 21.67 16.47
C ARG A 277 16.86 22.80 15.47
N TYR A 278 16.03 23.77 15.81
CA TYR A 278 15.82 24.95 14.97
C TYR A 278 17.13 25.67 14.63
N LYS A 279 18.00 25.88 15.61
CA LYS A 279 19.32 26.54 15.43
C LYS A 279 20.28 25.72 14.56
N GLU A 280 20.25 24.41 14.68
CA GLU A 280 21.14 23.50 13.95
C GLU A 280 20.71 23.25 12.51
N GLN A 281 19.40 23.22 12.24
CA GLN A 281 18.82 22.71 10.99
C GLN A 281 18.32 23.83 10.09
N ILE A 282 17.54 24.78 10.59
CA ILE A 282 16.95 25.87 9.78
C ILE A 282 18.02 26.68 9.04
N PRO A 283 19.12 27.19 9.68
CA PRO A 283 20.13 27.95 8.96
C PRO A 283 20.81 27.13 7.87
N TYR A 284 21.06 25.84 8.13
CA TYR A 284 21.73 24.98 7.17
C TYR A 284 20.90 24.73 5.89
N MET A 285 19.55 24.60 6.03
CA MET A 285 18.64 24.56 4.88
C MET A 285 18.47 25.94 4.25
N TRP A 286 18.20 26.94 5.06
CA TRP A 286 17.85 28.27 4.58
C TRP A 286 18.98 28.97 3.81
N GLU A 287 20.22 28.84 4.28
CA GLU A 287 21.41 29.47 3.68
C GLU A 287 21.90 28.69 2.45
N ALA A 288 21.47 27.43 2.21
CA ALA A 288 21.80 26.66 1.03
C ALA A 288 21.16 27.30 -0.22
N ASP A 289 21.95 27.59 -1.25
CA ASP A 289 21.51 28.25 -2.48
C ASP A 289 20.59 27.37 -3.34
N TYR A 290 20.65 26.07 -3.18
CA TYR A 290 19.77 25.09 -3.82
C TYR A 290 18.47 24.81 -3.05
N CYS A 291 18.29 25.36 -1.86
CA CYS A 291 17.07 25.18 -1.06
C CYS A 291 16.08 26.31 -1.36
N ALA A 292 14.87 25.96 -1.81
CA ALA A 292 13.79 26.91 -2.11
C ALA A 292 13.20 27.57 -0.86
N GLY A 293 13.27 26.89 0.28
CA GLY A 293 12.73 27.39 1.55
C GLY A 293 12.35 26.28 2.51
N VAL A 294 11.65 26.66 3.56
CA VAL A 294 11.15 25.79 4.62
C VAL A 294 9.68 26.11 4.89
N THR A 295 8.82 25.10 4.81
CA THR A 295 7.44 25.15 5.30
C THR A 295 7.35 24.36 6.60
N LEU A 296 6.90 25.01 7.66
CA LEU A 296 6.64 24.37 8.93
C LEU A 296 5.29 23.64 8.87
N TRP A 297 5.21 22.44 9.45
CA TRP A 297 3.97 21.65 9.46
C TRP A 297 3.14 21.94 10.71
N GLY A 298 2.73 23.21 10.84
CA GLY A 298 2.00 23.78 11.97
C GLY A 298 2.89 24.57 12.93
N TYR A 299 2.31 25.58 13.58
CA TYR A 299 3.07 26.48 14.45
C TYR A 299 2.41 26.76 15.80
N ILE A 300 1.14 26.40 15.99
CA ILE A 300 0.42 26.59 17.25
C ILE A 300 0.43 25.27 18.03
N TYR A 301 0.96 25.30 19.24
CA TYR A 301 0.92 24.18 20.17
C TYR A 301 -0.52 23.68 20.40
N GLY A 302 -0.70 22.36 20.36
CA GLY A 302 -2.01 21.72 20.48
C GLY A 302 -2.86 21.75 19.18
N LYS A 303 -2.30 22.27 18.06
CA LYS A 303 -2.98 22.38 16.77
C LYS A 303 -2.20 21.69 15.63
N THR A 304 -1.09 21.03 15.93
CA THR A 304 -0.29 20.27 14.97
C THR A 304 -0.65 18.78 15.06
N TRP A 305 -0.31 18.02 14.02
CA TRP A 305 -0.65 16.60 13.92
C TRP A 305 0.11 15.67 14.88
N VAL A 306 1.31 16.08 15.33
CA VAL A 306 2.12 15.28 16.24
C VAL A 306 1.49 15.14 17.63
N THR A 307 1.93 14.16 18.40
CA THR A 307 1.41 13.87 19.75
C THR A 307 1.26 15.13 20.61
N ASN A 308 0.07 15.36 21.14
CA ASN A 308 -0.28 16.55 21.92
C ASN A 308 -0.08 17.90 21.18
N GLY A 309 0.19 17.87 19.86
CA GLY A 309 0.49 19.06 19.08
C GLY A 309 1.77 19.78 19.52
N ASN A 310 2.75 19.06 20.06
CA ASN A 310 3.92 19.62 20.73
C ASN A 310 5.02 20.15 19.78
N SER A 311 4.87 19.99 18.46
CA SER A 311 5.74 20.65 17.47
C SER A 311 5.44 22.14 17.31
N GLY A 312 4.27 22.62 17.77
CA GLY A 312 3.94 24.03 17.72
C GLY A 312 4.95 24.92 18.47
N ILE A 313 5.34 26.02 17.84
CA ILE A 313 6.34 26.97 18.37
C ILE A 313 5.74 28.21 19.05
N ILE A 314 4.40 28.34 19.03
CA ILE A 314 3.64 29.32 19.80
C ILE A 314 2.69 28.58 20.73
N LYS A 315 2.82 28.77 22.07
CA LYS A 315 1.99 28.13 23.08
C LYS A 315 1.24 29.19 23.88
N ASP A 316 -0.08 29.03 24.02
CA ASP A 316 -0.97 29.98 24.74
C ASP A 316 -0.83 31.43 24.25
N GLY A 317 -0.53 31.59 22.96
CA GLY A 317 -0.30 32.87 22.30
C GLY A 317 0.98 33.58 22.75
N LYS A 318 1.96 32.83 23.21
CA LYS A 318 3.32 33.28 23.52
C LYS A 318 4.31 32.44 22.71
N ASP A 319 5.38 33.10 22.27
CA ASP A 319 6.47 32.41 21.58
C ASP A 319 7.14 31.40 22.52
N ARG A 320 7.31 30.16 22.05
CA ARG A 320 8.31 29.25 22.62
C ARG A 320 9.73 29.74 22.22
N PRO A 321 10.80 29.32 22.91
CA PRO A 321 12.15 29.77 22.59
C PRO A 321 12.55 29.60 21.12
N ALA A 322 12.07 28.54 20.45
CA ALA A 322 12.30 28.31 19.01
C ALA A 322 11.71 29.44 18.15
N MET A 323 10.45 29.87 18.42
CA MET A 323 9.82 30.96 17.69
C MET A 323 10.51 32.32 17.95
N THR A 324 10.85 32.61 19.20
CA THR A 324 11.62 33.82 19.54
C THR A 324 12.92 33.87 18.75
N TRP A 325 13.65 32.76 18.69
CA TRP A 325 14.86 32.63 17.92
C TRP A 325 14.61 32.79 16.41
N LEU A 326 13.56 32.13 15.87
CA LEU A 326 13.24 32.17 14.45
C LEU A 326 12.96 33.60 14.00
N ARG A 327 12.20 34.40 14.78
CA ARG A 327 11.97 35.83 14.52
C ARG A 327 13.28 36.60 14.39
N GLN A 328 14.23 36.34 15.28
CA GLN A 328 15.55 37.01 15.27
C GLN A 328 16.42 36.55 14.09
N TYR A 329 16.42 35.24 13.82
CA TYR A 329 17.21 34.66 12.74
C TYR A 329 16.76 35.16 11.36
N MET A 330 15.47 35.25 11.12
CA MET A 330 14.90 35.67 9.83
C MET A 330 15.19 37.17 9.56
N GLN A 331 15.49 37.96 10.57
CA GLN A 331 15.95 39.37 10.44
C GLN A 331 17.46 39.47 10.24
N SER A 332 18.23 38.41 10.33
CA SER A 332 19.68 38.44 10.12
C SER A 332 20.03 38.68 8.65
N GLU A 333 21.16 39.33 8.39
CA GLU A 333 21.68 39.55 7.06
C GLU A 333 21.82 38.26 6.24
N LYS A 334 22.24 37.18 6.90
CA LYS A 334 22.35 35.86 6.28
C LYS A 334 21.00 35.32 5.75
N ALA A 335 19.94 35.42 6.56
CA ALA A 335 18.64 34.98 6.18
C ALA A 335 18.02 35.83 5.06
N GLN A 336 18.21 37.16 5.15
CA GLN A 336 17.66 38.09 4.15
C GLN A 336 18.33 37.98 2.78
N ASN A 337 19.63 37.67 2.73
CA ASN A 337 20.43 37.58 1.51
C ASN A 337 20.62 36.11 1.01
N ALA A 338 19.98 35.14 1.64
CA ALA A 338 20.08 33.74 1.23
C ALA A 338 19.49 33.55 -0.19
N LYS A 339 20.25 32.91 -1.05
CA LYS A 339 19.84 32.66 -2.45
C LYS A 339 18.83 31.53 -2.56
N SER A 340 18.00 31.59 -3.59
CA SER A 340 17.01 30.56 -3.92
C SER A 340 17.21 30.04 -5.33
N PRO A 341 16.90 28.77 -5.59
CA PRO A 341 16.84 28.25 -6.95
C PRO A 341 15.61 28.77 -7.74
N PHE A 342 14.66 29.42 -7.05
CA PHE A 342 13.44 29.98 -7.62
C PHE A 342 13.29 31.47 -7.27
N PRO A 343 14.06 32.37 -7.94
CA PRO A 343 13.96 33.80 -7.70
C PRO A 343 12.52 34.30 -7.84
N GLY A 344 12.11 35.21 -6.93
CA GLY A 344 10.72 35.67 -6.88
C GLY A 344 9.73 34.57 -6.50
N MET A 345 10.18 33.46 -5.93
CA MET A 345 9.36 32.29 -5.59
C MET A 345 8.60 31.66 -6.78
N LYS A 346 9.20 31.73 -7.97
CA LYS A 346 8.58 31.26 -9.25
C LYS A 346 9.57 30.48 -10.08
N LYS A 347 9.02 29.55 -10.89
CA LYS A 347 9.81 28.84 -11.89
C LYS A 347 10.00 29.71 -13.11
N GLU A 348 11.26 30.05 -13.41
CA GLU A 348 11.65 30.82 -14.61
C GLU A 348 11.94 29.94 -15.83
N ALA A 349 12.41 28.71 -15.59
CA ALA A 349 12.77 27.76 -16.64
C ALA A 349 12.25 26.35 -16.30
N SER A 350 11.66 25.70 -17.27
CA SER A 350 11.46 24.24 -17.30
C SER A 350 12.55 23.65 -18.20
N VAL A 351 13.42 22.78 -17.65
CA VAL A 351 14.48 22.13 -18.43
C VAL A 351 14.54 20.66 -17.97
N TYR A 352 14.45 19.73 -18.89
CA TYR A 352 14.65 18.31 -18.60
C TYR A 352 15.27 17.59 -19.80
N ILE A 353 16.12 16.60 -19.52
CA ILE A 353 16.84 15.81 -20.52
C ILE A 353 16.14 14.47 -20.65
N LYS A 354 15.67 14.13 -21.83
CA LYS A 354 14.95 12.88 -22.12
C LYS A 354 15.69 12.08 -23.22
N PRO A 355 16.59 11.17 -22.85
CA PRO A 355 17.09 10.19 -23.80
C PRO A 355 15.93 9.32 -24.31
N ASN A 356 15.93 8.96 -25.59
CA ASN A 356 14.92 8.04 -26.12
C ASN A 356 15.06 6.62 -25.58
N THR A 357 16.20 6.31 -24.96
CA THR A 357 16.43 5.11 -24.14
C THR A 357 17.44 5.41 -23.03
N LEU A 358 17.20 4.84 -21.83
CA LEU A 358 18.14 4.92 -20.69
C LEU A 358 19.25 3.88 -20.77
N THR A 359 19.10 2.90 -21.66
CA THR A 359 19.98 1.75 -21.84
C THR A 359 20.47 1.60 -23.29
N PRO A 360 21.09 2.65 -23.89
CA PRO A 360 21.55 2.56 -25.26
C PRO A 360 22.65 1.49 -25.41
N SER A 361 22.69 0.87 -26.58
CA SER A 361 23.75 -0.08 -26.93
C SER A 361 25.04 0.66 -27.28
N LYS A 362 26.15 0.13 -26.77
CA LYS A 362 27.47 0.58 -27.16
C LYS A 362 27.65 0.45 -28.69
N GLY A 363 28.13 1.52 -29.34
CA GLY A 363 28.38 1.57 -30.78
C GLY A 363 27.16 1.90 -31.64
N GLU A 364 25.97 1.97 -31.04
CA GLU A 364 24.75 2.32 -31.77
C GLU A 364 24.31 3.77 -31.42
N PRO A 365 23.87 4.54 -32.42
CA PRO A 365 23.40 5.90 -32.21
C PRO A 365 22.02 5.89 -31.51
N PHE A 366 21.81 6.88 -30.66
CA PHE A 366 20.51 7.14 -30.03
C PHE A 366 20.29 8.63 -29.82
N THR A 367 19.06 9.06 -29.65
CA THR A 367 18.69 10.47 -29.51
C THR A 367 18.64 10.91 -28.06
N ILE A 368 19.29 12.03 -27.76
CA ILE A 368 19.15 12.77 -26.51
C ILE A 368 18.36 14.02 -26.80
N THR A 369 17.17 14.15 -26.21
CA THR A 369 16.32 15.34 -26.34
C THR A 369 16.46 16.21 -25.09
N VAL A 370 16.76 17.48 -25.25
CA VAL A 370 16.65 18.49 -24.20
C VAL A 370 15.38 19.28 -24.44
N ASN A 371 14.42 19.12 -23.54
CA ASN A 371 13.19 19.88 -23.56
C ASN A 371 13.38 21.12 -22.69
N ALA A 372 13.07 22.29 -23.23
CA ALA A 372 13.24 23.56 -22.52
C ALA A 372 12.14 24.56 -22.85
N HIS A 373 11.66 25.24 -21.78
CA HIS A 373 10.76 26.38 -21.87
C HIS A 373 11.21 27.45 -20.86
N LEU A 374 11.31 28.69 -21.28
CA LEU A 374 11.58 29.84 -20.42
C LEU A 374 10.29 30.65 -20.28
N ARG A 375 9.87 30.97 -19.05
CA ARG A 375 8.59 31.60 -18.76
C ARG A 375 8.43 32.96 -19.44
N THR A 376 9.47 33.78 -19.38
CA THR A 376 9.43 35.20 -19.88
C THR A 376 10.57 35.52 -20.84
N LYS A 377 11.48 34.62 -21.07
CA LYS A 377 12.70 34.81 -21.85
C LYS A 377 12.66 34.00 -23.14
N THR A 378 13.56 34.29 -24.05
CA THR A 378 13.76 33.52 -25.28
C THR A 378 15.05 32.72 -25.19
N ILE A 379 15.01 31.44 -25.56
CA ILE A 379 16.18 30.59 -25.64
C ILE A 379 17.05 31.06 -26.81
N ASP A 380 18.33 31.30 -26.54
CA ASP A 380 19.36 31.55 -27.55
C ASP A 380 19.95 30.23 -28.06
N HIS A 381 20.49 29.40 -27.15
CA HIS A 381 21.01 28.10 -27.48
C HIS A 381 21.07 27.17 -26.24
N ILE A 382 21.33 25.89 -26.49
CA ILE A 382 21.56 24.89 -25.44
C ILE A 382 22.91 24.21 -25.64
N ASP A 383 23.77 24.24 -24.65
CA ASP A 383 24.98 23.45 -24.60
C ASP A 383 24.73 22.11 -23.94
N LEU A 384 24.92 21.02 -24.68
CA LEU A 384 24.81 19.65 -24.15
C LEU A 384 26.20 19.11 -23.83
N TYR A 385 26.38 18.60 -22.62
CA TYR A 385 27.62 17.98 -22.13
C TYR A 385 27.38 16.50 -21.87
N VAL A 386 28.35 15.67 -22.25
CA VAL A 386 28.39 14.23 -21.96
C VAL A 386 29.69 13.95 -21.20
N LYS A 387 29.63 13.29 -20.05
CA LYS A 387 30.79 13.05 -19.17
C LYS A 387 31.60 14.31 -18.86
N GLY A 388 30.94 15.45 -18.71
CA GLY A 388 31.57 16.74 -18.42
C GLY A 388 32.21 17.45 -19.62
N VAL A 389 32.24 16.83 -20.80
CA VAL A 389 32.78 17.42 -22.05
C VAL A 389 31.61 17.99 -22.86
N LYS A 390 31.76 19.22 -23.36
CA LYS A 390 30.76 19.81 -24.27
C LYS A 390 30.68 18.97 -25.54
N TYR A 391 29.55 18.43 -25.82
CA TYR A 391 29.27 17.57 -26.96
C TYR A 391 28.67 18.33 -28.13
N ALA A 392 27.63 19.15 -27.87
CA ALA A 392 26.93 19.89 -28.91
C ALA A 392 26.45 21.24 -28.40
N THR A 393 26.28 22.19 -29.33
CA THR A 393 25.48 23.42 -29.12
C THR A 393 24.26 23.34 -30.03
N LEU A 394 23.08 23.35 -29.46
CA LEU A 394 21.78 23.18 -30.10
C LEU A 394 21.11 24.54 -30.22
N THR A 395 20.88 25.00 -31.47
CA THR A 395 20.35 26.35 -31.76
C THR A 395 18.94 26.31 -32.35
N GLU A 396 18.49 25.16 -32.82
CA GLU A 396 17.20 24.98 -33.48
C GLU A 396 16.42 23.87 -32.76
N ALA A 397 15.16 24.14 -32.42
CA ALA A 397 14.27 23.15 -31.88
C ALA A 397 13.69 22.27 -32.98
N ALA A 398 13.74 20.95 -32.79
CA ALA A 398 13.14 19.97 -33.68
C ALA A 398 11.59 20.02 -33.61
N ALA A 399 11.02 20.35 -32.46
CA ALA A 399 9.59 20.50 -32.25
C ALA A 399 9.27 21.43 -31.08
N VAL A 400 8.04 21.93 -31.01
CA VAL A 400 7.50 22.67 -29.85
C VAL A 400 6.19 22.00 -29.45
N ASN A 401 6.07 21.67 -28.19
CA ASN A 401 4.83 21.14 -27.62
C ASN A 401 3.87 22.29 -27.29
N GLU A 402 2.75 22.39 -28.00
CA GLU A 402 1.78 23.48 -27.82
C GLU A 402 1.13 23.56 -26.44
N LYS A 403 1.09 22.43 -25.67
CA LYS A 403 0.49 22.38 -24.34
C LYS A 403 1.46 22.80 -23.24
N THR A 404 2.70 22.28 -23.31
CA THR A 404 3.74 22.54 -22.30
C THR A 404 4.60 23.74 -22.66
N LEU A 405 4.56 24.19 -23.92
CA LEU A 405 5.41 25.23 -24.51
C LEU A 405 6.89 24.82 -24.58
N ASP A 406 7.22 23.58 -24.26
CA ASP A 406 8.59 23.08 -24.33
C ASP A 406 9.05 23.00 -25.78
N ALA A 407 10.21 23.54 -26.04
CA ALA A 407 10.95 23.35 -27.28
C ALA A 407 11.89 22.15 -27.11
N ALA A 408 11.80 21.17 -28.01
CA ALA A 408 12.62 19.97 -28.03
C ALA A 408 13.85 20.18 -28.88
N TYR A 409 15.04 20.12 -28.31
CA TYR A 409 16.33 20.21 -28.98
C TYR A 409 16.99 18.82 -28.96
N GLU A 410 17.39 18.32 -30.13
CA GLU A 410 17.84 16.93 -30.28
C GLU A 410 19.30 16.85 -30.67
N ALA A 411 19.97 15.85 -30.11
CA ALA A 411 21.32 15.46 -30.47
C ALA A 411 21.42 13.94 -30.61
N GLU A 412 21.99 13.44 -31.70
CA GLU A 412 22.34 12.04 -31.84
C GLU A 412 23.66 11.78 -31.11
N TYR A 413 23.72 10.72 -30.28
CA TYR A 413 24.94 10.34 -29.56
C TYR A 413 25.18 8.85 -29.69
N THR A 414 26.48 8.46 -29.92
CA THR A 414 26.93 7.05 -29.99
C THR A 414 27.87 6.76 -28.83
N PRO A 415 27.48 5.92 -27.82
CA PRO A 415 28.36 5.60 -26.69
C PRO A 415 29.54 4.72 -27.17
N ALA A 416 30.78 5.16 -26.92
CA ALA A 416 31.98 4.42 -27.31
C ALA A 416 32.34 3.26 -26.36
N THR A 417 31.84 3.31 -25.09
CA THR A 417 32.12 2.30 -24.06
C THR A 417 30.84 2.00 -23.29
N THR A 418 30.77 0.85 -22.63
CA THR A 418 29.75 0.55 -21.66
C THR A 418 29.94 1.36 -20.37
N GLY A 419 28.87 1.45 -19.53
CA GLY A 419 28.86 2.09 -18.24
C GLY A 419 28.07 3.40 -18.18
N LYS A 420 28.11 4.05 -17.04
CA LYS A 420 27.32 5.25 -16.76
C LYS A 420 27.87 6.51 -17.46
N TYR A 421 26.99 7.26 -18.10
CA TYR A 421 27.25 8.54 -18.73
C TYR A 421 26.43 9.64 -18.05
N SER A 422 27.14 10.64 -17.49
CA SER A 422 26.47 11.84 -17.00
C SER A 422 26.12 12.77 -18.16
N LEU A 423 24.94 13.35 -18.13
CA LEU A 423 24.49 14.40 -19.03
C LEU A 423 24.35 15.71 -18.26
N LYS A 424 24.62 16.83 -18.92
CA LYS A 424 24.29 18.16 -18.43
C LYS A 424 23.83 19.02 -19.61
N ALA A 425 22.67 19.63 -19.51
CA ALA A 425 22.22 20.66 -20.41
C ALA A 425 22.36 22.04 -19.73
N VAL A 426 22.86 23.02 -20.46
CA VAL A 426 22.91 24.42 -20.06
C VAL A 426 22.14 25.23 -21.11
N VAL A 427 20.98 25.74 -20.72
CA VAL A 427 20.15 26.58 -21.58
C VAL A 427 20.59 28.04 -21.39
N PHE A 428 20.88 28.74 -22.46
CA PHE A 428 21.21 30.16 -22.47
C PHE A 428 20.01 30.93 -23.01
N ASP A 429 19.62 32.02 -22.33
CA ASP A 429 18.68 32.96 -22.89
C ASP A 429 19.42 34.05 -23.67
N THR A 430 18.66 34.87 -24.41
CA THR A 430 19.18 35.97 -25.22
C THR A 430 19.84 37.09 -24.41
N GLU A 431 19.69 37.07 -23.07
CA GLU A 431 20.34 38.02 -22.13
C GLU A 431 21.61 37.41 -21.52
N GLY A 432 21.92 36.14 -21.79
CA GLY A 432 23.08 35.43 -21.27
C GLY A 432 22.89 34.76 -19.91
N ASN A 433 21.64 34.72 -19.39
CA ASN A 433 21.36 33.90 -18.20
C ASN A 433 21.43 32.42 -18.53
N GLN A 434 21.74 31.60 -17.51
CA GLN A 434 21.98 30.16 -17.66
C GLN A 434 21.05 29.36 -16.77
N TYR A 435 20.49 28.28 -17.32
CA TYR A 435 19.63 27.34 -16.62
C TYR A 435 20.15 25.92 -16.83
N GLU A 436 20.57 25.27 -15.76
CA GLU A 436 21.26 23.96 -15.83
C GLU A 436 20.32 22.82 -15.43
N ARG A 437 20.47 21.68 -16.13
CA ARG A 437 19.85 20.42 -15.76
C ARG A 437 20.81 19.26 -15.91
N GLN A 438 20.76 18.33 -14.94
CA GLN A 438 21.53 17.07 -14.98
C GLN A 438 20.64 15.94 -15.48
N GLY A 439 21.26 14.92 -16.05
CA GLY A 439 20.67 13.65 -16.44
C GLY A 439 21.74 12.57 -16.53
N ALA A 440 21.34 11.36 -16.83
CA ALA A 440 22.29 10.27 -17.08
C ALA A 440 21.64 9.17 -17.92
N PHE A 441 22.47 8.32 -18.51
CA PHE A 441 22.09 7.03 -19.07
C PHE A 441 23.21 6.02 -18.80
N THR A 442 22.90 4.74 -18.97
CA THR A 442 23.90 3.66 -18.87
C THR A 442 23.99 2.93 -20.21
N ALA A 443 25.16 2.96 -20.83
CA ALA A 443 25.41 2.23 -22.09
C ALA A 443 25.79 0.77 -21.81
N TYR A 444 25.20 -0.14 -22.54
CA TYR A 444 25.38 -1.58 -22.42
C TYR A 444 25.97 -2.18 -23.69
N ASN A 445 26.44 -3.42 -23.60
CA ASN A 445 26.64 -4.20 -24.80
C ASN A 445 25.28 -4.43 -25.49
N PRO A 446 25.24 -4.59 -26.83
CA PRO A 446 24.00 -4.89 -27.52
C PRO A 446 23.32 -6.11 -26.94
N ARG A 447 21.99 -6.01 -26.70
CA ARG A 447 21.17 -7.16 -26.30
C ARG A 447 21.31 -8.29 -27.35
N SER A 448 21.43 -9.49 -26.88
CA SER A 448 21.31 -10.68 -27.72
C SER A 448 20.65 -11.84 -26.96
N PRO A 449 19.83 -12.63 -27.65
CA PRO A 449 19.25 -13.83 -27.05
C PRO A 449 20.37 -14.79 -26.58
N PHE A 450 20.14 -15.51 -25.46
CA PHE A 450 21.14 -16.42 -24.93
C PHE A 450 21.45 -17.57 -25.87
N ASN A 451 20.42 -18.26 -26.38
CA ASN A 451 20.53 -19.39 -27.32
C ASN A 451 19.77 -19.17 -28.64
N GLY A 452 19.57 -17.90 -29.06
CA GLY A 452 18.70 -17.52 -30.16
C GLY A 452 17.34 -17.06 -29.66
N ALA A 453 16.60 -16.35 -30.55
CA ALA A 453 15.24 -15.94 -30.21
C ALA A 453 14.35 -17.17 -29.93
N ILE A 454 13.47 -17.08 -28.93
CA ILE A 454 12.60 -18.19 -28.53
C ILE A 454 11.33 -18.14 -29.39
N ASP A 455 11.07 -19.17 -30.17
CA ASP A 455 9.84 -19.26 -30.96
C ASP A 455 8.62 -19.50 -30.07
N LEU A 456 7.53 -18.77 -30.33
CA LEU A 456 6.19 -19.03 -29.74
C LEU A 456 5.21 -19.45 -30.84
N PRO A 457 4.43 -20.53 -30.62
CA PRO A 457 4.31 -21.40 -29.45
C PRO A 457 5.61 -22.10 -29.08
N GLY A 458 5.92 -22.25 -27.78
CA GLY A 458 7.18 -22.82 -27.34
C GLY A 458 7.47 -22.67 -25.86
N THR A 459 8.69 -22.96 -25.46
CA THR A 459 9.13 -22.97 -24.06
C THR A 459 10.17 -21.89 -23.80
N VAL A 460 9.94 -21.10 -22.78
CA VAL A 460 10.88 -20.14 -22.22
C VAL A 460 11.48 -20.78 -20.95
N GLU A 461 12.72 -21.23 -21.03
CA GLU A 461 13.48 -21.69 -19.85
C GLU A 461 13.96 -20.48 -19.07
N ALA A 462 13.66 -20.42 -17.76
CA ALA A 462 13.85 -19.19 -16.97
C ALA A 462 15.31 -18.74 -16.87
N GLU A 463 16.26 -19.68 -16.83
CA GLU A 463 17.69 -19.39 -16.77
C GLU A 463 18.29 -18.92 -18.11
N ASN A 464 17.54 -19.03 -19.21
CA ASN A 464 18.02 -18.67 -20.56
C ASN A 464 17.66 -17.23 -20.97
N PHE A 465 17.64 -16.31 -20.02
CA PHE A 465 17.40 -14.89 -20.28
C PHE A 465 18.50 -14.28 -21.14
N ASP A 466 18.20 -13.18 -21.81
CA ASP A 466 19.07 -12.51 -22.80
C ASP A 466 20.41 -12.07 -22.19
N LYS A 467 21.43 -11.96 -23.04
CA LYS A 467 22.73 -11.34 -22.75
C LYS A 467 22.64 -9.83 -22.96
N GLY A 468 23.26 -9.05 -22.08
CA GLY A 468 23.28 -7.58 -22.18
C GLY A 468 23.78 -6.94 -20.90
N GLY A 469 23.36 -7.44 -19.74
CA GLY A 469 23.83 -7.00 -18.43
C GLY A 469 22.72 -6.48 -17.53
N GLU A 470 23.12 -6.26 -16.28
CA GLU A 470 22.28 -5.71 -15.21
C GLU A 470 21.62 -4.38 -15.61
N GLY A 471 20.29 -4.28 -15.45
CA GLY A 471 19.50 -3.12 -15.84
C GLY A 471 19.12 -3.04 -17.33
N LEU A 472 19.59 -3.99 -18.18
CA LEU A 472 19.20 -4.08 -19.59
C LEU A 472 18.42 -5.36 -19.91
N THR A 473 18.89 -6.52 -19.44
CA THR A 473 18.31 -7.83 -19.75
C THR A 473 17.91 -8.61 -18.50
N TYR A 474 18.34 -8.14 -17.36
CA TYR A 474 17.92 -8.62 -16.05
C TYR A 474 18.15 -7.53 -14.99
N HIS A 475 17.52 -7.69 -13.85
CA HIS A 475 17.78 -6.95 -12.61
C HIS A 475 17.71 -7.89 -11.43
N ASP A 476 18.73 -7.85 -10.59
CA ASP A 476 18.82 -8.57 -9.34
C ASP A 476 19.02 -7.57 -8.19
N THR A 477 18.36 -7.79 -7.06
CA THR A 477 18.36 -6.85 -5.93
C THR A 477 19.64 -6.91 -5.11
N ASN A 478 20.48 -7.92 -5.35
CA ASN A 478 21.79 -8.06 -4.74
C ASN A 478 22.87 -8.44 -5.77
N SER A 479 24.13 -8.35 -5.39
CA SER A 479 25.24 -8.64 -6.30
C SER A 479 25.83 -10.05 -6.15
N ASN A 480 25.32 -10.85 -5.22
CA ASN A 480 25.84 -12.17 -4.89
C ASN A 480 24.92 -13.26 -5.47
N ALA A 481 25.41 -14.07 -6.36
CA ALA A 481 24.67 -15.24 -6.81
C ALA A 481 24.68 -16.34 -5.73
N GLU A 482 23.52 -16.62 -5.15
CA GLU A 482 23.35 -17.59 -4.05
C GLU A 482 23.13 -19.03 -4.56
N GLY A 483 22.72 -19.20 -5.79
CA GLY A 483 22.39 -20.49 -6.38
C GLY A 483 23.59 -21.39 -6.70
N ASN A 484 23.44 -22.69 -6.53
CA ASN A 484 24.47 -23.71 -6.86
C ASN A 484 24.65 -23.93 -8.37
N GLY A 485 23.88 -23.28 -9.22
CA GLY A 485 23.88 -23.32 -10.67
C GLY A 485 24.53 -22.11 -11.35
N SER A 486 25.07 -21.14 -10.59
CA SER A 486 25.60 -19.86 -11.11
C SER A 486 26.68 -19.99 -12.20
N SER A 487 27.41 -21.11 -12.23
CA SER A 487 28.39 -21.39 -13.33
C SER A 487 27.75 -21.56 -14.71
N TYR A 488 26.42 -21.77 -14.81
CA TYR A 488 25.72 -21.88 -16.08
C TYR A 488 25.69 -20.55 -16.83
N ARG A 489 25.59 -19.45 -16.13
CA ARG A 489 25.56 -18.08 -16.66
C ARG A 489 26.73 -17.28 -16.09
N SER A 490 27.94 -17.62 -16.49
CA SER A 490 29.16 -16.89 -16.06
C SER A 490 29.26 -15.46 -16.62
N ASP A 491 28.35 -15.06 -17.50
CA ASP A 491 28.22 -13.74 -18.09
C ASP A 491 27.35 -12.77 -17.25
N VAL A 492 26.75 -13.22 -16.15
CA VAL A 492 25.89 -12.40 -15.28
C VAL A 492 26.39 -12.38 -13.85
N GLY A 493 26.08 -11.29 -13.14
CA GLY A 493 26.33 -11.13 -11.70
C GLY A 493 25.02 -10.99 -10.94
N GLY A 494 24.95 -11.57 -9.75
CA GLY A 494 23.76 -11.47 -8.90
C GLY A 494 22.73 -12.56 -9.12
N VAL A 495 22.31 -12.81 -10.33
CA VAL A 495 21.17 -13.70 -10.63
C VAL A 495 21.35 -15.10 -10.06
N ASP A 496 20.36 -15.53 -9.29
CA ASP A 496 20.38 -16.77 -8.53
C ASP A 496 19.90 -17.95 -9.36
N ILE A 497 20.85 -18.65 -9.96
CA ILE A 497 20.57 -19.85 -10.74
C ILE A 497 20.83 -21.08 -9.88
N LYS A 498 19.81 -21.93 -9.75
CA LYS A 498 19.89 -23.22 -9.08
C LYS A 498 20.06 -24.35 -10.08
N LYS A 499 20.70 -25.43 -9.65
CA LYS A 499 20.74 -26.70 -10.38
C LYS A 499 19.96 -27.74 -9.58
N VAL A 500 18.82 -28.16 -10.12
CA VAL A 500 17.89 -29.10 -9.47
C VAL A 500 17.94 -30.45 -10.17
N THR A 501 18.12 -31.52 -9.40
CA THR A 501 18.22 -32.90 -9.94
C THR A 501 16.90 -33.33 -10.58
N GLY A 502 16.94 -33.76 -11.83
CA GLY A 502 15.75 -34.18 -12.59
C GLY A 502 14.96 -33.05 -13.22
N VAL A 503 15.27 -31.81 -12.95
CA VAL A 503 14.67 -30.59 -13.56
C VAL A 503 15.66 -29.93 -14.50
N GLY A 504 16.79 -29.48 -14.00
CA GLY A 504 17.78 -28.73 -14.79
C GLY A 504 18.30 -27.52 -14.04
N TYR A 505 18.45 -26.40 -14.75
CA TYR A 505 18.71 -25.10 -14.17
C TYR A 505 17.40 -24.35 -13.98
N THR A 506 17.31 -23.55 -12.95
CA THR A 506 16.10 -22.76 -12.60
C THR A 506 16.52 -21.44 -11.97
N ILE A 507 15.66 -20.45 -12.01
CA ILE A 507 15.83 -19.23 -11.23
C ILE A 507 15.25 -19.46 -9.84
N GLY A 508 15.99 -19.10 -8.79
CA GLY A 508 15.56 -19.24 -7.38
C GLY A 508 15.92 -18.04 -6.54
N TYR A 509 15.68 -18.11 -5.23
CA TYR A 509 15.93 -17.06 -4.23
C TYR A 509 15.30 -15.71 -4.58
N THR A 510 14.30 -15.68 -5.44
CA THR A 510 13.71 -14.47 -6.01
C THR A 510 13.23 -13.48 -4.97
N GLN A 511 13.43 -12.17 -5.25
CA GLN A 511 12.96 -11.06 -4.43
C GLN A 511 12.06 -10.10 -5.25
N PRO A 512 11.12 -9.40 -4.62
CA PRO A 512 10.29 -8.42 -5.30
C PRO A 512 11.14 -7.33 -5.95
N GLY A 513 10.80 -7.00 -7.20
CA GLY A 513 11.52 -6.02 -8.01
C GLY A 513 12.56 -6.59 -8.96
N GLU A 514 12.95 -7.85 -8.78
CA GLU A 514 13.81 -8.55 -9.74
C GLU A 514 13.08 -8.88 -11.03
N TRP A 515 13.82 -8.88 -12.14
CA TRP A 515 13.23 -9.21 -13.44
C TRP A 515 14.26 -9.81 -14.41
N LEU A 516 13.74 -10.59 -15.36
CA LEU A 516 14.50 -11.25 -16.42
C LEU A 516 13.82 -11.04 -17.77
N GLU A 517 14.59 -10.81 -18.84
CA GLU A 517 14.05 -10.57 -20.18
C GLU A 517 14.53 -11.58 -21.21
N TYR A 518 13.62 -11.90 -22.15
CA TYR A 518 13.82 -12.92 -23.19
C TYR A 518 13.39 -12.39 -24.55
N THR A 519 14.21 -12.50 -25.56
CA THR A 519 13.83 -12.19 -26.94
C THR A 519 12.96 -13.32 -27.51
N LEU A 520 11.72 -13.02 -27.81
CA LEU A 520 10.77 -13.92 -28.46
C LEU A 520 10.73 -13.68 -29.97
N ASN A 521 10.34 -14.75 -30.70
CA ASN A 521 9.91 -14.71 -32.09
C ASN A 521 8.52 -15.36 -32.16
N VAL A 522 7.48 -14.56 -32.23
CA VAL A 522 6.09 -15.06 -32.35
C VAL A 522 5.84 -15.48 -33.77
N THR A 523 5.60 -16.79 -33.97
CA THR A 523 5.37 -17.39 -35.30
C THR A 523 3.88 -17.55 -35.61
N GLU A 524 3.03 -17.45 -34.59
CA GLU A 524 1.57 -17.55 -34.73
C GLU A 524 0.93 -16.39 -33.95
N ALA A 525 0.38 -15.40 -34.67
CA ALA A 525 -0.27 -14.27 -34.01
C ALA A 525 -1.55 -14.71 -33.29
N GLY A 526 -1.76 -14.21 -32.07
CA GLY A 526 -2.98 -14.55 -31.30
C GLY A 526 -2.80 -14.48 -29.80
N TYR A 527 -3.76 -15.10 -29.11
CA TYR A 527 -3.68 -15.31 -27.65
C TYR A 527 -3.00 -16.64 -27.37
N TYR A 528 -2.43 -16.74 -26.17
CA TYR A 528 -1.77 -17.96 -25.71
C TYR A 528 -2.31 -18.39 -24.35
N THR A 529 -2.34 -19.69 -24.09
CA THR A 529 -2.27 -20.21 -22.72
C THR A 529 -0.80 -20.36 -22.34
N TYR A 530 -0.50 -20.31 -21.06
CA TYR A 530 0.80 -20.65 -20.55
C TYR A 530 0.69 -21.59 -19.33
N ASP A 531 1.68 -22.44 -19.16
CA ASP A 531 1.92 -23.25 -17.99
C ASP A 531 3.29 -22.86 -17.43
N ALA A 532 3.28 -22.14 -16.29
CA ALA A 532 4.50 -21.74 -15.60
C ALA A 532 4.88 -22.81 -14.57
N TYR A 533 6.03 -23.45 -14.76
CA TYR A 533 6.55 -24.47 -13.85
C TYR A 533 7.32 -23.80 -12.71
N VAL A 534 6.76 -23.89 -11.51
CA VAL A 534 7.20 -23.12 -10.35
C VAL A 534 7.24 -23.95 -9.08
N SER A 535 8.07 -23.53 -8.12
CA SER A 535 8.18 -24.15 -6.81
C SER A 535 8.33 -23.09 -5.71
N SER A 536 7.79 -23.32 -4.52
CA SER A 536 8.05 -22.50 -3.33
C SER A 536 7.92 -23.31 -2.06
N GLY A 537 8.85 -23.09 -1.11
CA GLY A 537 8.80 -23.61 0.24
C GLY A 537 7.95 -22.77 1.19
N THR A 538 7.50 -21.59 0.78
CA THR A 538 6.73 -20.62 1.56
C THR A 538 5.47 -20.17 0.82
N THR A 539 4.64 -19.37 1.47
CA THR A 539 3.49 -18.70 0.85
C THR A 539 3.84 -17.26 0.48
N GLY A 540 3.11 -16.67 -0.47
CA GLY A 540 3.25 -15.26 -0.86
C GLY A 540 4.23 -15.01 -1.99
N SER A 541 4.84 -16.04 -2.58
CA SER A 541 5.68 -15.92 -3.77
C SER A 541 4.82 -15.64 -5.00
N SER A 542 5.24 -14.72 -5.86
CA SER A 542 4.49 -14.37 -7.07
C SER A 542 5.34 -13.63 -8.09
N PHE A 543 4.91 -13.65 -9.34
CA PHE A 543 5.49 -12.85 -10.43
C PHE A 543 4.40 -12.54 -11.48
N LEU A 544 4.72 -11.65 -12.42
CA LEU A 544 3.88 -11.39 -13.58
C LEU A 544 4.70 -11.37 -14.87
N LEU A 545 4.02 -11.54 -15.99
CA LEU A 545 4.62 -11.47 -17.32
C LEU A 545 4.25 -10.13 -17.97
N GLU A 546 5.24 -9.51 -18.57
CA GLU A 546 5.08 -8.31 -19.40
C GLU A 546 5.67 -8.59 -20.79
N VAL A 547 5.16 -7.91 -21.80
CA VAL A 547 5.69 -7.97 -23.16
C VAL A 547 5.96 -6.58 -23.68
N GLU A 548 7.13 -6.38 -24.26
CA GLU A 548 7.49 -5.18 -25.00
C GLU A 548 7.45 -5.43 -26.50
N THR A 549 6.73 -4.58 -27.22
CA THR A 549 6.67 -4.55 -28.68
C THR A 549 6.92 -3.12 -29.14
N ASP A 550 7.90 -2.92 -30.00
CA ASP A 550 8.26 -1.60 -30.54
C ASP A 550 8.44 -0.50 -29.47
N GLY A 551 9.04 -0.87 -28.33
CA GLY A 551 9.28 0.04 -27.22
C GLY A 551 8.06 0.30 -26.30
N VAL A 552 6.92 -0.35 -26.55
CA VAL A 552 5.73 -0.27 -25.71
C VAL A 552 5.62 -1.53 -24.86
N THR A 553 5.68 -1.37 -23.54
CA THR A 553 5.49 -2.45 -22.58
C THR A 553 4.02 -2.59 -22.20
N GLN A 554 3.52 -3.83 -22.21
CA GLN A 554 2.15 -4.18 -21.80
C GLN A 554 2.19 -5.37 -20.85
N GLN A 555 1.30 -5.38 -19.88
CA GLN A 555 1.11 -6.54 -19.02
C GLN A 555 0.55 -7.71 -19.83
N LEU A 556 1.25 -8.84 -19.80
CA LEU A 556 0.90 -10.04 -20.57
C LEU A 556 0.10 -11.05 -19.73
N SER A 557 0.31 -11.10 -18.42
CA SER A 557 -0.42 -12.02 -17.53
C SER A 557 -1.03 -11.28 -16.34
N GLU A 558 -2.01 -11.88 -15.68
CA GLU A 558 -2.29 -11.54 -14.29
C GLU A 558 -1.11 -11.94 -13.41
N THR A 559 -1.11 -11.47 -12.15
CA THR A 559 -0.12 -11.96 -11.17
C THR A 559 -0.25 -13.48 -11.06
N ILE A 560 0.87 -14.17 -11.24
CA ILE A 560 0.98 -15.62 -11.12
C ILE A 560 1.41 -15.92 -9.70
N GLU A 561 0.46 -16.39 -8.90
CA GLU A 561 0.71 -16.81 -7.52
C GLU A 561 1.44 -18.16 -7.53
N VAL A 562 2.61 -18.23 -6.92
CA VAL A 562 3.37 -19.48 -6.80
C VAL A 562 2.84 -20.26 -5.60
N PRO A 563 2.23 -21.44 -5.79
CA PRO A 563 1.73 -22.22 -4.68
C PRO A 563 2.87 -22.73 -3.82
N GLN A 564 2.65 -22.85 -2.51
CA GLN A 564 3.57 -23.58 -1.65
C GLN A 564 3.58 -25.06 -2.04
N THR A 565 4.65 -25.51 -2.66
CA THR A 565 4.79 -26.89 -3.18
C THR A 565 5.52 -27.81 -2.22
N GLY A 566 6.17 -27.26 -1.19
CA GLY A 566 6.83 -27.97 -0.10
C GLY A 566 6.95 -27.07 1.13
N MET A 567 7.06 -27.67 2.33
CA MET A 567 7.34 -26.90 3.56
C MET A 567 8.86 -26.77 3.73
N GLY A 568 9.39 -25.58 3.43
CA GLY A 568 10.82 -25.29 3.51
C GLY A 568 11.66 -26.03 2.45
N THR A 569 11.06 -26.45 1.33
CA THR A 569 11.73 -27.07 0.19
C THR A 569 11.26 -26.42 -1.12
N TRP A 570 12.17 -26.24 -2.08
CA TRP A 570 11.94 -25.51 -3.34
C TRP A 570 12.23 -26.37 -4.58
N ASP A 571 12.24 -27.70 -4.47
CA ASP A 571 12.61 -28.61 -5.57
C ASP A 571 11.42 -29.36 -6.20
N ASN A 572 10.19 -29.04 -5.76
CA ASN A 572 8.96 -29.64 -6.25
C ASN A 572 8.21 -28.70 -7.18
N TYR A 573 8.49 -28.76 -8.47
CA TYR A 573 7.89 -27.89 -9.49
C TYR A 573 6.52 -28.38 -9.93
N VAL A 574 5.56 -27.46 -9.98
CA VAL A 574 4.20 -27.70 -10.45
C VAL A 574 3.83 -26.64 -11.50
N PRO A 575 3.04 -27.02 -12.53
CA PRO A 575 2.56 -26.03 -13.52
C PRO A 575 1.48 -25.13 -12.91
N VAL A 576 1.57 -23.83 -13.14
CA VAL A 576 0.50 -22.86 -12.88
C VAL A 576 -0.03 -22.38 -14.22
N HIS A 577 -1.27 -22.73 -14.51
CA HIS A 577 -1.93 -22.42 -15.77
C HIS A 577 -2.48 -21.00 -15.80
N GLY A 578 -2.36 -20.33 -16.95
CA GLY A 578 -2.94 -19.03 -17.20
C GLY A 578 -3.08 -18.71 -18.68
N ARG A 579 -3.50 -17.48 -18.97
CA ARG A 579 -3.70 -16.99 -20.36
C ARG A 579 -3.14 -15.59 -20.49
N THR A 580 -2.69 -15.25 -21.70
CA THR A 580 -2.27 -13.90 -22.03
C THR A 580 -3.46 -12.93 -22.02
N LEU A 581 -3.24 -11.73 -21.47
CA LEU A 581 -4.23 -10.66 -21.39
C LEU A 581 -4.40 -9.93 -22.72
N VAL A 582 -3.32 -9.95 -23.52
CA VAL A 582 -3.24 -9.30 -24.84
C VAL A 582 -2.87 -10.32 -25.90
N SER A 583 -3.25 -10.04 -27.14
CA SER A 583 -2.84 -10.79 -28.32
C SER A 583 -1.42 -10.38 -28.71
N LEU A 584 -0.57 -11.34 -29.05
CA LEU A 584 0.75 -11.10 -29.62
C LEU A 584 0.66 -11.07 -31.15
N ALA A 585 1.34 -10.11 -31.78
CA ALA A 585 1.51 -10.08 -33.22
C ALA A 585 2.67 -11.00 -33.65
N GLU A 586 2.71 -11.42 -34.91
CA GLU A 586 3.89 -12.12 -35.45
C GLU A 586 5.10 -11.21 -35.40
N GLY A 587 6.27 -11.78 -35.11
CA GLY A 587 7.55 -11.07 -35.11
C GLY A 587 8.26 -11.08 -33.77
N LYS A 588 9.19 -10.12 -33.63
CA LYS A 588 10.04 -10.03 -32.42
C LYS A 588 9.37 -9.26 -31.29
N HIS A 589 9.45 -9.82 -30.11
CA HIS A 589 9.00 -9.20 -28.86
C HIS A 589 10.04 -9.44 -27.77
N VAL A 590 9.95 -8.70 -26.66
CA VAL A 590 10.70 -8.97 -25.44
C VAL A 590 9.72 -9.35 -24.34
N LEU A 591 9.84 -10.58 -23.83
CA LEU A 591 9.11 -11.03 -22.66
C LEU A 591 9.90 -10.62 -21.41
N ARG A 592 9.25 -10.09 -20.40
CA ARG A 592 9.82 -9.90 -19.07
C ARG A 592 9.08 -10.75 -18.05
N ILE A 593 9.81 -11.49 -17.25
CA ILE A 593 9.33 -12.08 -15.99
C ILE A 593 9.65 -11.07 -14.90
N ASN A 594 8.65 -10.55 -14.20
CA ASN A 594 8.80 -9.52 -13.16
C ASN A 594 8.36 -10.08 -11.82
N VAL A 595 9.28 -10.24 -10.88
CA VAL A 595 9.02 -10.81 -9.54
C VAL A 595 8.27 -9.82 -8.67
N THR A 596 7.13 -10.25 -8.11
CA THR A 596 6.26 -9.42 -7.26
C THR A 596 6.19 -9.92 -5.82
N GLY A 597 6.49 -11.21 -5.57
CA GLY A 597 6.54 -11.82 -4.24
C GLY A 597 7.77 -12.69 -4.06
N ALA A 598 8.40 -12.63 -2.89
CA ALA A 598 9.68 -13.28 -2.59
C ALA A 598 9.63 -14.81 -2.57
N SER A 599 10.80 -15.44 -2.69
CA SER A 599 11.04 -16.87 -2.41
C SER A 599 10.30 -17.86 -3.33
N GLY A 600 10.04 -17.47 -4.57
CA GLY A 600 9.57 -18.38 -5.62
C GLY A 600 10.72 -18.85 -6.51
N ASP A 601 10.67 -20.12 -6.93
CA ASP A 601 11.58 -20.65 -7.96
C ASP A 601 10.80 -20.82 -9.27
N ILE A 602 11.45 -20.49 -10.38
CA ILE A 602 10.87 -20.55 -11.72
C ILE A 602 11.77 -21.44 -12.59
N ASP A 603 11.20 -22.53 -13.13
CA ASP A 603 11.89 -23.43 -14.07
C ASP A 603 11.68 -22.93 -15.51
N LYS A 604 10.43 -22.93 -15.95
CA LYS A 604 10.09 -22.55 -17.33
C LYS A 604 8.65 -22.11 -17.47
N ILE A 605 8.35 -21.50 -18.63
CA ILE A 605 7.00 -21.16 -19.03
C ILE A 605 6.75 -21.74 -20.42
N VAL A 606 5.76 -22.62 -20.54
CA VAL A 606 5.34 -23.23 -21.80
C VAL A 606 4.16 -22.46 -22.37
N PHE A 607 4.33 -21.86 -23.53
CA PHE A 607 3.28 -21.13 -24.23
C PHE A 607 2.66 -21.97 -25.36
N ASN A 608 1.33 -22.07 -25.36
CA ASN A 608 0.56 -22.74 -26.41
C ASN A 608 -0.36 -21.73 -27.08
N HIS A 609 -0.30 -21.64 -28.41
CA HIS A 609 -1.22 -20.81 -29.19
C HIS A 609 -2.66 -21.31 -29.04
N ILE A 610 -3.61 -20.39 -28.94
CA ILE A 610 -5.03 -20.74 -28.83
C ILE A 610 -5.87 -20.09 -29.92
N GLU A 611 -6.70 -20.89 -30.57
CA GLU A 611 -7.83 -20.38 -31.31
C GLU A 611 -8.98 -20.12 -30.35
N GLN A 612 -9.48 -18.90 -30.31
CA GLN A 612 -10.53 -18.49 -29.40
C GLN A 612 -11.91 -18.59 -30.03
N ASN A 613 -12.82 -19.34 -29.37
CA ASN A 613 -14.23 -19.30 -29.72
C ASN A 613 -14.97 -18.20 -28.93
N ASN A 614 -15.18 -17.06 -29.57
CA ASN A 614 -15.85 -15.91 -28.99
C ASN A 614 -17.37 -16.06 -28.82
N THR A 615 -17.96 -17.15 -29.33
CA THR A 615 -19.39 -17.41 -29.18
C THR A 615 -19.72 -18.27 -27.97
N LEU A 616 -18.78 -19.06 -27.47
CA LEU A 616 -18.94 -19.82 -26.22
C LEU A 616 -18.95 -18.89 -25.02
N ARG A 617 -19.99 -19.02 -24.21
CA ARG A 617 -20.15 -18.30 -22.95
C ARG A 617 -20.18 -19.31 -21.81
N LEU A 618 -19.21 -19.18 -20.89
CA LEU A 618 -19.28 -19.83 -19.59
C LEU A 618 -20.15 -18.96 -18.70
N ALA A 619 -21.17 -19.53 -18.12
CA ALA A 619 -22.00 -18.91 -17.11
C ALA A 619 -22.02 -19.79 -15.88
N VAL A 620 -22.08 -19.17 -14.74
CA VAL A 620 -22.18 -19.91 -13.48
C VAL A 620 -23.51 -19.61 -12.83
N LYS A 621 -24.38 -20.63 -12.80
CA LYS A 621 -25.52 -20.62 -11.91
C LYS A 621 -25.20 -21.50 -10.72
N SER A 622 -25.27 -20.91 -9.52
CA SER A 622 -25.03 -21.59 -8.24
C SER A 622 -23.64 -22.26 -8.10
N LEU A 623 -22.58 -21.45 -7.93
CA LEU A 623 -21.29 -21.94 -7.47
C LEU A 623 -21.22 -21.92 -5.95
N PRO A 624 -20.52 -22.87 -5.34
CA PRO A 624 -20.02 -22.63 -4.01
C PRO A 624 -18.97 -21.51 -4.11
N THR A 625 -19.27 -20.33 -3.55
CA THR A 625 -18.28 -19.26 -3.38
C THR A 625 -17.46 -19.46 -2.11
N THR A 626 -17.82 -20.45 -1.30
CA THR A 626 -17.16 -20.79 -0.04
C THR A 626 -17.06 -22.31 0.13
N GLY A 627 -15.97 -22.76 0.73
CA GLY A 627 -15.74 -24.15 1.13
C GLY A 627 -15.01 -24.24 2.46
N THR A 628 -14.75 -25.44 2.92
CA THR A 628 -13.98 -25.72 4.14
C THR A 628 -12.74 -26.54 3.79
N ALA A 629 -11.59 -26.20 4.35
CA ALA A 629 -10.37 -26.95 4.13
C ALA A 629 -10.54 -28.43 4.57
N GLY A 630 -10.12 -29.36 3.72
CA GLY A 630 -10.24 -30.79 3.94
C GLY A 630 -11.64 -31.37 3.73
N GLU A 631 -12.61 -30.60 3.24
CA GLU A 631 -13.95 -31.06 2.87
C GLU A 631 -14.15 -30.98 1.36
N GLU A 632 -14.67 -32.05 0.75
CA GLU A 632 -14.93 -32.08 -0.67
C GLU A 632 -16.06 -31.10 -1.04
N THR A 633 -15.86 -30.36 -2.10
CA THR A 633 -16.85 -29.48 -2.74
C THR A 633 -16.92 -29.76 -4.23
N THR A 634 -18.00 -29.38 -4.88
CA THR A 634 -18.17 -29.55 -6.33
C THR A 634 -18.00 -28.20 -7.02
N LEU A 635 -16.99 -28.06 -7.86
CA LEU A 635 -16.87 -26.94 -8.80
C LEU A 635 -17.76 -27.22 -10.01
N ARG A 636 -18.55 -26.23 -10.43
CA ARG A 636 -19.55 -26.39 -11.50
C ARG A 636 -19.47 -25.24 -12.51
N ALA A 637 -19.60 -25.56 -13.79
CA ALA A 637 -19.78 -24.58 -14.84
C ALA A 637 -20.98 -24.96 -15.72
N THR A 638 -21.71 -23.96 -16.23
CA THR A 638 -22.67 -24.11 -17.29
C THR A 638 -22.18 -23.42 -18.55
N VAL A 639 -22.31 -24.02 -19.68
CA VAL A 639 -21.92 -23.45 -20.96
C VAL A 639 -23.16 -23.13 -21.78
N SER A 640 -23.22 -21.89 -22.30
CA SER A 640 -24.23 -21.47 -23.27
C SER A 640 -23.53 -20.89 -24.50
N GLY A 641 -24.08 -21.09 -25.66
CA GLY A 641 -23.53 -20.56 -26.91
C GLY A 641 -24.04 -21.34 -28.12
N THR A 642 -23.73 -20.85 -29.30
CA THR A 642 -24.31 -21.35 -30.56
C THR A 642 -23.45 -22.42 -31.20
N ALA A 643 -24.09 -23.33 -31.86
CA ALA A 643 -23.70 -24.18 -32.98
C ALA A 643 -22.67 -25.29 -32.76
N ASN A 644 -21.59 -25.15 -32.08
CA ASN A 644 -20.63 -26.21 -31.82
C ASN A 644 -20.83 -26.83 -30.45
N SER A 645 -20.91 -28.17 -30.40
CA SER A 645 -21.02 -28.89 -29.13
C SER A 645 -19.76 -28.64 -28.29
N VAL A 646 -19.97 -28.35 -27.00
CA VAL A 646 -18.86 -28.32 -26.04
C VAL A 646 -18.31 -29.73 -25.86
N GLN A 647 -17.04 -29.92 -26.09
CA GLN A 647 -16.35 -31.18 -25.89
C GLN A 647 -16.04 -31.42 -24.41
N SER A 648 -15.55 -30.37 -23.74
CA SER A 648 -15.12 -30.45 -22.33
C SER A 648 -15.04 -29.09 -21.68
N VAL A 649 -14.96 -29.08 -20.34
CA VAL A 649 -14.63 -27.90 -19.52
C VAL A 649 -13.51 -28.28 -18.57
N ASN A 650 -12.41 -27.56 -18.63
CA ASN A 650 -11.28 -27.67 -17.70
C ASN A 650 -11.47 -26.73 -16.53
N PHE A 651 -11.13 -27.20 -15.32
CA PHE A 651 -11.19 -26.41 -14.09
C PHE A 651 -9.80 -26.29 -13.47
N TYR A 652 -9.49 -25.09 -12.99
CA TYR A 652 -8.25 -24.75 -12.31
C TYR A 652 -8.57 -23.99 -11.02
N VAL A 653 -7.81 -24.23 -9.96
CA VAL A 653 -7.88 -23.51 -8.68
C VAL A 653 -6.49 -22.97 -8.36
N GLY A 654 -6.36 -21.63 -8.27
CA GLY A 654 -5.05 -20.98 -8.13
C GLY A 654 -4.10 -21.34 -9.28
N GLY A 655 -4.62 -21.50 -10.49
CA GLY A 655 -3.86 -21.95 -11.66
C GLY A 655 -3.52 -23.45 -11.69
N GLN A 656 -3.80 -24.20 -10.61
CA GLN A 656 -3.58 -25.65 -10.58
C GLN A 656 -4.74 -26.39 -11.23
N TYR A 657 -4.44 -27.28 -12.18
CA TYR A 657 -5.44 -28.12 -12.82
C TYR A 657 -6.11 -29.05 -11.80
N VAL A 658 -7.46 -29.02 -11.79
CA VAL A 658 -8.28 -29.83 -10.88
C VAL A 658 -8.92 -31.00 -11.60
N GLY A 659 -9.43 -30.78 -12.81
CA GLY A 659 -10.08 -31.82 -13.58
C GLY A 659 -10.82 -31.31 -14.82
N THR A 660 -11.27 -32.25 -15.66
CA THR A 660 -12.05 -31.99 -16.87
C THR A 660 -13.41 -32.65 -16.74
N ALA A 661 -14.45 -31.89 -17.05
CA ALA A 661 -15.81 -32.40 -17.16
C ALA A 661 -16.25 -32.45 -18.65
N THR A 662 -16.82 -33.57 -19.09
CA THR A 662 -17.22 -33.81 -20.50
C THR A 662 -18.73 -33.83 -20.72
N GLN A 663 -19.52 -33.72 -19.65
CA GLN A 663 -20.99 -33.75 -19.73
C GLN A 663 -21.59 -32.60 -18.87
N SER A 664 -22.65 -32.02 -19.34
CA SER A 664 -23.43 -31.01 -18.61
C SER A 664 -24.36 -31.66 -17.57
N PRO A 665 -24.45 -31.09 -16.33
CA PRO A 665 -23.68 -29.96 -15.85
C PRO A 665 -22.19 -30.32 -15.70
N TYR A 666 -21.31 -29.43 -16.17
CA TYR A 666 -19.88 -29.67 -16.10
C TYR A 666 -19.42 -29.50 -14.67
N GLU A 667 -19.04 -30.59 -14.01
CA GLU A 667 -18.75 -30.66 -12.59
C GLU A 667 -17.46 -31.44 -12.32
N VAL A 668 -16.64 -30.94 -11.39
CA VAL A 668 -15.48 -31.65 -10.87
C VAL A 668 -15.47 -31.57 -9.35
N ALA A 669 -15.09 -32.67 -8.69
CA ALA A 669 -14.89 -32.70 -7.25
C ALA A 669 -13.56 -32.02 -6.90
N TYR A 670 -13.55 -31.24 -5.85
CA TYR A 670 -12.37 -30.54 -5.35
C TYR A 670 -12.32 -30.53 -3.82
N THR A 671 -11.19 -30.90 -3.25
CA THR A 671 -10.95 -30.80 -1.80
C THR A 671 -9.85 -29.77 -1.53
N PRO A 672 -10.20 -28.56 -1.05
CA PRO A 672 -9.20 -27.55 -0.74
C PRO A 672 -8.30 -27.99 0.42
N LYS A 673 -6.99 -27.79 0.29
CA LYS A 673 -5.99 -28.25 1.29
C LYS A 673 -5.84 -27.27 2.46
N ALA A 674 -6.00 -25.97 2.23
CA ALA A 674 -5.77 -24.94 3.24
C ALA A 674 -6.82 -23.82 3.14
N LYS A 675 -7.00 -23.06 4.25
CA LYS A 675 -7.79 -21.82 4.25
C LYS A 675 -7.16 -20.79 3.31
N GLY A 676 -7.99 -19.96 2.68
CA GLY A 676 -7.49 -18.90 1.79
C GLY A 676 -8.56 -18.43 0.79
N SER A 677 -8.21 -17.46 -0.03
CA SER A 677 -8.97 -17.04 -1.19
C SER A 677 -8.29 -17.56 -2.44
N TYR A 678 -9.00 -18.33 -3.24
CA TYR A 678 -8.47 -18.94 -4.46
C TYR A 678 -9.22 -18.45 -5.67
N ASN A 679 -8.52 -18.15 -6.75
CA ASN A 679 -9.13 -17.91 -8.04
C ASN A 679 -9.47 -19.25 -8.70
N VAL A 680 -10.74 -19.47 -8.97
CA VAL A 680 -11.18 -20.62 -9.77
C VAL A 680 -11.36 -20.17 -11.20
N THR A 681 -10.74 -20.87 -12.13
CA THR A 681 -10.83 -20.64 -13.57
C THR A 681 -11.49 -21.85 -14.23
N ALA A 682 -12.44 -21.60 -15.12
CA ALA A 682 -13.03 -22.62 -15.98
C ALA A 682 -12.89 -22.22 -17.45
N GLU A 683 -12.54 -23.18 -18.32
CA GLU A 683 -12.36 -23.00 -19.76
C GLU A 683 -13.08 -24.10 -20.53
N ALA A 684 -14.00 -23.73 -21.39
CA ALA A 684 -14.67 -24.68 -22.28
C ALA A 684 -13.88 -24.86 -23.57
N ILE A 685 -13.82 -26.12 -24.04
CA ILE A 685 -13.23 -26.52 -25.31
C ILE A 685 -14.39 -27.00 -26.19
N ASP A 686 -14.47 -26.48 -27.41
CA ASP A 686 -15.48 -26.96 -28.39
C ASP A 686 -14.98 -28.16 -29.19
N ALA A 687 -15.82 -28.70 -30.04
CA ALA A 687 -15.50 -29.85 -30.86
C ALA A 687 -14.38 -29.62 -31.88
N ASP A 688 -14.07 -28.37 -32.21
CA ASP A 688 -12.95 -27.96 -33.07
C ASP A 688 -11.67 -27.68 -32.28
N GLY A 689 -11.67 -27.89 -30.96
CA GLY A 689 -10.52 -27.62 -30.08
C GLY A 689 -10.33 -26.14 -29.67
N LYS A 690 -11.29 -25.26 -30.03
CA LYS A 690 -11.19 -23.83 -29.71
C LYS A 690 -11.63 -23.55 -28.28
N LEU A 691 -10.93 -22.67 -27.60
CA LEU A 691 -11.22 -22.30 -26.20
C LEU A 691 -12.24 -21.16 -26.12
N SER A 692 -13.15 -21.26 -25.14
CA SER A 692 -13.95 -20.10 -24.68
C SER A 692 -13.07 -19.05 -24.03
N LYS A 693 -13.61 -17.84 -23.76
CA LYS A 693 -13.03 -16.96 -22.76
C LYS A 693 -13.02 -17.66 -21.41
N ALA A 694 -11.93 -17.52 -20.65
CA ALA A 694 -11.86 -18.06 -19.32
C ALA A 694 -12.94 -17.42 -18.43
N PHE A 695 -13.62 -18.24 -17.63
CA PHE A 695 -14.51 -17.77 -16.59
C PHE A 695 -13.78 -17.86 -15.25
N LYS A 696 -13.78 -16.77 -14.48
CA LYS A 696 -13.08 -16.68 -13.20
C LYS A 696 -14.02 -16.25 -12.09
N TYR A 697 -13.81 -16.80 -10.90
CA TYR A 697 -14.45 -16.33 -9.67
C TYR A 697 -13.55 -16.61 -8.45
N THR A 698 -13.80 -15.87 -7.37
CA THR A 698 -13.10 -16.08 -6.11
C THR A 698 -13.82 -17.10 -5.26
N PHE A 699 -13.11 -18.15 -4.84
CA PHE A 699 -13.57 -19.20 -3.95
C PHE A 699 -12.87 -19.04 -2.59
N LYS A 700 -13.64 -18.72 -1.55
CA LYS A 700 -13.13 -18.55 -0.20
C LYS A 700 -13.19 -19.87 0.56
N VAL A 701 -12.04 -20.37 0.98
CA VAL A 701 -11.90 -21.57 1.80
C VAL A 701 -11.74 -21.18 3.25
N ASN A 702 -12.68 -21.61 4.08
CA ASN A 702 -12.63 -21.40 5.52
C ASN A 702 -11.77 -22.49 6.19
N ALA A 703 -11.15 -22.16 7.31
CA ALA A 703 -10.48 -23.14 8.13
C ALA A 703 -11.52 -24.13 8.72
N LYS A 704 -11.11 -25.37 8.95
CA LYS A 704 -11.94 -26.36 9.64
C LYS A 704 -11.67 -26.27 11.14
N ARG A 705 -12.75 -26.08 11.94
CA ARG A 705 -12.64 -26.24 13.39
C ARG A 705 -12.39 -27.69 13.76
N THR A 706 -11.41 -27.92 14.61
CA THR A 706 -11.19 -29.22 15.26
C THR A 706 -10.86 -29.00 16.74
N PRO A 707 -11.30 -29.88 17.65
CA PRO A 707 -10.85 -29.84 19.03
C PRO A 707 -9.32 -29.85 19.11
N TYR A 708 -8.77 -29.24 20.16
CA TYR A 708 -7.31 -29.29 20.38
C TYR A 708 -6.78 -30.73 20.45
N GLY A 709 -7.50 -31.63 21.15
CA GLY A 709 -7.23 -33.05 21.19
C GLY A 709 -7.89 -33.83 20.05
N THR A 710 -8.01 -35.12 20.23
CA THR A 710 -8.67 -36.03 19.25
C THR A 710 -10.20 -36.04 19.36
N ALA A 711 -10.75 -35.44 20.42
CA ALA A 711 -12.20 -35.35 20.68
C ALA A 711 -12.53 -34.12 21.54
N PRO A 712 -13.80 -33.66 21.51
CA PRO A 712 -14.29 -32.61 22.39
C PRO A 712 -14.08 -32.94 23.88
N VAL A 713 -13.85 -31.93 24.70
CA VAL A 713 -13.70 -32.09 26.16
C VAL A 713 -15.02 -32.57 26.77
N SER A 714 -15.00 -33.69 27.47
CA SER A 714 -16.22 -34.19 28.17
C SER A 714 -16.55 -33.33 29.38
N LEU A 715 -17.84 -32.92 29.52
CA LEU A 715 -18.35 -32.24 30.70
C LEU A 715 -19.39 -33.14 31.42
N PRO A 716 -19.33 -33.29 32.78
CA PRO A 716 -18.42 -32.58 33.72
C PRO A 716 -16.95 -32.86 33.42
N GLY A 717 -16.08 -31.86 33.61
CA GLY A 717 -14.68 -31.97 33.24
C GLY A 717 -13.93 -30.65 33.31
N THR A 718 -12.69 -30.64 32.80
CA THR A 718 -11.81 -29.49 32.89
C THR A 718 -11.38 -29.04 31.49
N ILE A 719 -11.59 -27.79 31.18
CA ILE A 719 -11.04 -27.07 30.04
C ILE A 719 -9.70 -26.47 30.49
N GLN A 720 -8.61 -26.81 29.81
CA GLN A 720 -7.31 -26.14 29.95
C GLN A 720 -7.35 -24.92 29.00
N ALA A 721 -7.06 -23.73 29.51
CA ALA A 721 -7.28 -22.49 28.75
C ALA A 721 -6.38 -22.39 27.50
N GLU A 722 -5.16 -22.89 27.56
CA GLU A 722 -4.23 -22.93 26.42
C GLU A 722 -4.61 -23.98 25.35
N ARG A 723 -5.60 -24.84 25.62
CA ARG A 723 -6.02 -25.93 24.72
C ARG A 723 -7.32 -25.61 23.95
N PHE A 724 -7.42 -24.39 23.51
CA PHE A 724 -8.54 -23.99 22.64
C PHE A 724 -8.48 -24.70 21.27
N ASP A 725 -9.60 -24.78 20.59
CA ASP A 725 -9.75 -25.48 19.32
C ASP A 725 -8.76 -24.97 18.26
N LYS A 726 -8.44 -25.82 17.31
CA LYS A 726 -7.67 -25.48 16.11
C LYS A 726 -8.62 -25.01 15.02
N GLY A 727 -8.21 -23.97 14.26
CA GLY A 727 -9.02 -23.42 13.17
C GLY A 727 -8.60 -22.00 12.76
N GLY A 728 -7.91 -21.29 13.64
CA GLY A 728 -7.31 -19.98 13.37
C GLY A 728 -8.16 -18.80 13.79
N GLU A 729 -7.58 -17.62 13.62
CA GLU A 729 -8.14 -16.33 13.96
C GLU A 729 -9.54 -16.13 13.37
N GLY A 730 -10.45 -15.62 14.19
CA GLY A 730 -11.85 -15.36 13.84
C GLY A 730 -12.75 -16.59 13.80
N LEU A 731 -12.21 -17.84 13.91
CA LEU A 731 -12.99 -19.07 13.95
C LEU A 731 -12.92 -19.78 15.29
N THR A 732 -11.75 -19.89 15.89
CA THR A 732 -11.52 -20.63 17.15
C THR A 732 -10.88 -19.78 18.22
N PHE A 733 -10.34 -18.64 17.84
CA PHE A 733 -9.86 -17.60 18.75
C PHE A 733 -9.89 -16.24 18.04
N HIS A 734 -9.74 -15.19 18.84
CA HIS A 734 -9.48 -13.83 18.39
C HIS A 734 -8.49 -13.17 19.33
N ASP A 735 -7.42 -12.64 18.77
CA ASP A 735 -6.43 -11.84 19.46
C ASP A 735 -6.43 -10.42 18.91
N SER A 736 -6.15 -9.44 19.74
CA SER A 736 -6.24 -8.03 19.39
C SER A 736 -5.03 -7.54 18.59
N ASP A 737 -3.95 -8.32 18.57
CA ASP A 737 -2.78 -8.07 17.73
C ASP A 737 -2.18 -9.39 17.16
N SER A 738 -1.18 -9.27 16.31
CA SER A 738 -0.53 -10.44 15.68
C SER A 738 0.76 -10.88 16.37
N LYS A 739 1.14 -10.20 17.46
CA LYS A 739 2.38 -10.45 18.18
C LYS A 739 2.13 -11.43 19.30
N THR A 740 2.75 -12.57 19.26
CA THR A 740 2.69 -13.54 20.36
C THR A 740 3.69 -13.14 21.45
N GLU A 741 3.18 -12.66 22.57
CA GLU A 741 3.94 -12.36 23.78
C GLU A 741 3.98 -13.58 24.72
N GLY A 742 4.90 -13.64 25.62
CA GLY A 742 4.99 -14.76 26.55
C GLY A 742 5.98 -15.86 26.15
N ASP A 743 6.55 -16.50 27.17
CA ASP A 743 7.57 -17.55 27.05
C ASP A 743 7.01 -18.94 26.66
N GLY A 744 5.68 -19.02 26.51
CA GLY A 744 4.94 -20.21 26.08
C GLY A 744 4.57 -20.23 24.59
N ALA A 745 4.99 -19.27 23.79
CA ALA A 745 4.64 -19.11 22.37
C ALA A 745 4.87 -20.40 21.53
N SER A 746 5.90 -21.17 21.83
CA SER A 746 6.20 -22.43 21.12
C SER A 746 5.19 -23.56 21.38
N TYR A 747 4.27 -23.40 22.33
CA TYR A 747 3.28 -24.43 22.63
C TYR A 747 2.15 -24.50 21.59
N ARG A 748 1.77 -23.35 21.00
CA ARG A 748 0.69 -23.25 20.03
C ARG A 748 1.18 -22.55 18.76
N THR A 749 2.02 -23.21 17.98
CA THR A 749 2.51 -22.68 16.68
C THR A 749 1.43 -22.56 15.60
N ASP A 750 0.20 -23.04 15.89
CA ASP A 750 -0.99 -22.95 15.04
C ASP A 750 -1.93 -21.78 15.42
N ALA A 751 -1.52 -20.94 16.39
CA ALA A 751 -2.33 -19.87 16.95
C ALA A 751 -1.52 -18.55 17.02
N GLU A 752 -1.28 -17.95 15.88
CA GLU A 752 -0.57 -16.67 15.76
C GLU A 752 -1.33 -15.56 16.49
N GLY A 753 -0.62 -14.77 17.29
CA GLY A 753 -1.17 -13.71 18.13
C GLY A 753 -1.46 -14.16 19.57
N VAL A 754 -2.08 -15.33 19.78
CA VAL A 754 -2.52 -15.74 21.11
C VAL A 754 -1.35 -15.92 22.10
N ASP A 755 -1.45 -15.20 23.21
CA ASP A 755 -0.41 -15.12 24.23
C ASP A 755 -0.46 -16.28 25.21
N ILE A 756 0.54 -17.10 25.16
CA ILE A 756 0.69 -18.25 26.07
C ILE A 756 1.91 -18.07 26.94
N VAL A 757 1.69 -18.14 28.26
CA VAL A 757 2.74 -18.03 29.28
C VAL A 757 3.03 -19.39 29.88
N LYS A 758 4.30 -19.66 30.14
CA LYS A 758 4.73 -20.84 30.86
C LYS A 758 4.73 -20.57 32.36
N GLY A 759 3.65 -20.95 33.03
CA GLY A 759 3.53 -20.83 34.49
C GLY A 759 4.14 -22.02 35.26
N ASN A 760 4.17 -21.93 36.58
CA ASN A 760 4.68 -23.01 37.45
C ASN A 760 3.88 -24.33 37.35
N ASN A 761 2.64 -24.29 36.86
CA ASN A 761 1.72 -25.42 36.72
C ASN A 761 1.48 -25.85 35.26
N GLY A 762 2.21 -25.35 34.32
CA GLY A 762 2.04 -25.64 32.91
C GLY A 762 1.86 -24.36 32.07
N TYR A 763 1.19 -24.46 30.93
CA TYR A 763 0.90 -23.34 30.06
C TYR A 763 -0.45 -22.72 30.42
N VAL A 764 -0.58 -21.42 30.24
CA VAL A 764 -1.78 -20.64 30.55
C VAL A 764 -2.00 -19.56 29.49
N LEU A 765 -3.23 -19.09 29.31
CA LEU A 765 -3.48 -17.83 28.57
C LEU A 765 -3.03 -16.67 29.44
N GLY A 766 -2.22 -15.77 28.87
CA GLY A 766 -1.69 -14.58 29.54
C GLY A 766 -1.76 -13.35 28.65
N TYR A 767 -1.20 -12.22 29.08
CA TYR A 767 -1.19 -10.92 28.41
C TYR A 767 -2.56 -10.48 27.85
N THR A 768 -3.65 -11.01 28.42
CA THR A 768 -5.01 -10.89 27.90
C THR A 768 -5.45 -9.44 27.75
N ALA A 769 -6.01 -9.08 26.58
CA ALA A 769 -6.62 -7.79 26.32
C ALA A 769 -8.15 -7.87 26.15
N ALA A 770 -8.83 -6.73 26.26
CA ALA A 770 -10.29 -6.70 26.19
C ALA A 770 -10.80 -7.09 24.79
N ASN A 771 -11.88 -7.87 24.75
CA ASN A 771 -12.53 -8.45 23.56
C ASN A 771 -11.82 -9.66 22.92
N GLU A 772 -10.67 -10.06 23.39
CA GLU A 772 -10.06 -11.32 22.98
C GLU A 772 -10.90 -12.51 23.43
N TRP A 773 -10.87 -13.57 22.65
CA TRP A 773 -11.62 -14.78 22.99
C TRP A 773 -10.99 -16.05 22.45
N THR A 774 -11.22 -17.15 23.18
CA THR A 774 -10.86 -18.52 22.79
C THR A 774 -12.08 -19.44 22.88
N GLU A 775 -12.16 -20.46 22.03
CA GLU A 775 -13.26 -21.41 21.96
C GLU A 775 -12.83 -22.85 22.11
N TYR A 776 -13.69 -23.64 22.72
CA TYR A 776 -13.42 -25.04 23.10
C TYR A 776 -14.62 -25.90 22.73
N SER A 777 -14.42 -26.92 21.92
CA SER A 777 -15.41 -27.95 21.65
C SER A 777 -15.57 -28.83 22.89
N VAL A 778 -16.79 -28.92 23.40
CA VAL A 778 -17.13 -29.75 24.56
C VAL A 778 -18.25 -30.72 24.23
N ASN A 779 -18.28 -31.86 24.92
CA ASN A 779 -19.37 -32.81 24.83
C ASN A 779 -19.97 -33.00 26.25
N VAL A 780 -21.16 -32.45 26.45
CA VAL A 780 -21.88 -32.53 27.72
C VAL A 780 -22.49 -33.92 27.84
N LYS A 781 -21.99 -34.69 28.81
CA LYS A 781 -22.46 -36.06 29.09
C LYS A 781 -23.56 -36.09 30.12
N GLU A 782 -23.62 -35.12 31.01
CA GLU A 782 -24.61 -35.01 32.06
C GLU A 782 -25.34 -33.65 31.92
N PRO A 783 -26.52 -33.60 31.30
CA PRO A 783 -27.27 -32.36 31.19
C PRO A 783 -27.78 -31.86 32.53
N GLY A 784 -27.80 -30.55 32.77
CA GLY A 784 -28.28 -29.99 34.00
C GLY A 784 -27.62 -28.68 34.43
N LYS A 785 -27.79 -28.36 35.72
CA LYS A 785 -27.15 -27.18 36.33
C LYS A 785 -25.68 -27.46 36.56
N TYR A 786 -24.84 -26.50 36.25
CA TYR A 786 -23.40 -26.60 36.44
C TYR A 786 -22.85 -25.47 37.31
N THR A 787 -21.80 -25.79 38.07
CA THR A 787 -20.88 -24.82 38.67
C THR A 787 -19.56 -24.80 37.92
N TYR A 788 -18.83 -23.71 38.05
CA TYR A 788 -17.45 -23.61 37.52
C TYR A 788 -16.45 -23.34 38.66
N GLU A 789 -15.22 -23.81 38.44
CA GLU A 789 -14.04 -23.52 39.26
C GLU A 789 -12.97 -23.01 38.26
N ALA A 790 -12.76 -21.70 38.21
CA ALA A 790 -11.76 -21.07 37.33
C ALA A 790 -10.46 -20.82 38.10
N THR A 791 -9.37 -21.41 37.66
CA THR A 791 -8.02 -21.16 38.21
C THR A 791 -7.40 -20.00 37.45
N VAL A 792 -7.18 -18.87 38.14
CA VAL A 792 -6.83 -17.58 37.53
C VAL A 792 -5.79 -16.82 38.36
N SER A 793 -5.07 -15.91 37.73
CA SER A 793 -4.22 -14.94 38.44
C SER A 793 -4.32 -13.54 37.80
N ALA A 794 -4.06 -12.51 38.61
CA ALA A 794 -3.99 -11.12 38.15
C ALA A 794 -3.04 -10.31 39.05
N GLY A 795 -2.17 -9.52 38.45
CA GLY A 795 -1.25 -8.63 39.13
C GLY A 795 -1.89 -7.37 39.68
N TYR A 796 -3.07 -7.02 39.18
CA TYR A 796 -3.88 -5.85 39.62
C TYR A 796 -5.37 -6.20 39.68
N ALA A 797 -6.16 -5.32 40.31
CA ALA A 797 -7.59 -5.52 40.45
C ALA A 797 -8.36 -5.06 39.19
N GLY A 798 -9.53 -5.66 38.97
CA GLY A 798 -10.48 -5.22 37.94
C GLY A 798 -10.55 -6.09 36.69
N SER A 799 -9.66 -7.08 36.56
CA SER A 799 -9.69 -8.03 35.44
C SER A 799 -10.93 -8.92 35.47
N SER A 800 -11.49 -9.26 34.34
CA SER A 800 -12.67 -10.14 34.26
C SER A 800 -12.82 -10.77 32.89
N PHE A 801 -13.48 -11.92 32.82
CA PHE A 801 -13.83 -12.60 31.58
C PHE A 801 -15.25 -13.19 31.65
N ARG A 802 -15.77 -13.55 30.48
CA ARG A 802 -17.10 -14.14 30.32
C ARG A 802 -16.98 -15.58 29.82
N ILE A 803 -17.76 -16.47 30.36
CA ILE A 803 -17.99 -17.81 29.86
C ILE A 803 -19.31 -17.80 29.11
N SER A 804 -19.31 -18.22 27.86
CA SER A 804 -20.49 -18.32 27.01
C SER A 804 -20.56 -19.69 26.34
N ARG A 805 -21.77 -20.14 25.97
CA ARG A 805 -21.93 -21.26 25.04
C ARG A 805 -22.38 -20.77 23.67
N ILE A 806 -21.98 -21.49 22.65
CA ILE A 806 -22.43 -21.26 21.28
C ILE A 806 -23.08 -22.53 20.75
N VAL A 807 -24.33 -22.40 20.29
CA VAL A 807 -25.09 -23.48 19.66
C VAL A 807 -25.75 -22.91 18.41
N ASN A 808 -25.51 -23.53 17.26
CA ASN A 808 -26.01 -23.07 15.96
C ASN A 808 -25.75 -21.57 15.68
N GLY A 809 -24.56 -21.08 16.07
CA GLY A 809 -24.16 -19.70 15.90
C GLY A 809 -24.71 -18.69 16.92
N ALA A 810 -25.65 -19.12 17.77
CA ALA A 810 -26.21 -18.26 18.82
C ALA A 810 -25.35 -18.32 20.09
N THR A 811 -24.93 -17.15 20.59
CA THR A 811 -24.13 -17.04 21.82
C THR A 811 -25.03 -16.81 23.04
N THR A 812 -24.88 -17.62 24.09
CA THR A 812 -25.57 -17.49 25.35
C THR A 812 -24.59 -17.34 26.49
N VAL A 813 -24.69 -16.27 27.27
CA VAL A 813 -23.84 -16.05 28.45
C VAL A 813 -24.17 -17.06 29.54
N LEU A 814 -23.13 -17.73 30.04
CA LEU A 814 -23.23 -18.69 31.15
C LEU A 814 -22.73 -18.11 32.47
N ALA A 815 -21.65 -17.31 32.44
CA ALA A 815 -21.14 -16.63 33.65
C ALA A 815 -20.26 -15.43 33.25
N THR A 816 -20.16 -14.49 34.23
CA THR A 816 -19.09 -13.47 34.18
C THR A 816 -18.23 -13.66 35.42
N VAL A 817 -16.96 -13.85 35.23
CA VAL A 817 -15.97 -14.16 36.24
C VAL A 817 -15.15 -12.91 36.53
N SER A 818 -15.27 -12.36 37.74
CA SER A 818 -14.36 -11.31 38.21
C SER A 818 -13.12 -11.95 38.80
N VAL A 819 -11.96 -11.58 38.24
CA VAL A 819 -10.68 -12.11 38.69
C VAL A 819 -10.15 -11.23 39.82
N PRO A 820 -9.95 -11.78 41.05
CA PRO A 820 -9.38 -11.01 42.15
C PRO A 820 -7.91 -10.73 41.89
N GLN A 821 -7.39 -9.63 42.39
CA GLN A 821 -5.94 -9.44 42.47
C GLN A 821 -5.33 -10.56 43.30
N THR A 822 -4.39 -11.29 42.74
CA THR A 822 -3.76 -12.46 43.39
C THR A 822 -2.32 -12.20 43.78
N GLY A 823 -1.67 -11.25 43.09
CA GLY A 823 -0.30 -10.79 43.33
C GLY A 823 -0.23 -9.27 43.22
N ASP A 824 0.87 -8.67 43.65
CA ASP A 824 1.16 -7.25 43.46
C ASP A 824 2.11 -7.11 42.29
N ASN A 825 1.61 -6.64 41.16
CA ASN A 825 2.32 -6.61 39.86
C ASN A 825 2.97 -7.96 39.49
N SER A 826 2.35 -9.08 39.92
CA SER A 826 2.79 -10.45 39.61
C SER A 826 1.59 -11.33 39.26
N TRP A 827 1.73 -12.13 38.23
CA TRP A 827 0.72 -13.06 37.69
C TRP A 827 1.04 -14.52 38.02
N ASP A 828 1.98 -14.80 38.95
CA ASP A 828 2.45 -16.17 39.26
C ASP A 828 1.65 -16.82 40.37
N THR A 829 0.78 -16.06 41.06
CA THR A 829 -0.03 -16.58 42.18
C THR A 829 -1.44 -16.83 41.68
N TYR A 830 -1.82 -18.11 41.61
CA TYR A 830 -3.15 -18.52 41.14
C TYR A 830 -4.13 -18.73 42.29
N LYS A 831 -5.38 -18.36 42.07
CA LYS A 831 -6.53 -18.63 42.94
C LYS A 831 -7.66 -19.25 42.14
N THR A 832 -8.48 -20.07 42.84
CA THR A 832 -9.70 -20.62 42.25
C THR A 832 -10.88 -19.69 42.57
N VAL A 833 -11.57 -19.24 41.51
CA VAL A 833 -12.83 -18.50 41.59
C VAL A 833 -13.94 -19.45 41.20
N THR A 834 -14.98 -19.55 42.05
CA THR A 834 -16.11 -20.46 41.87
C THR A 834 -17.40 -19.72 41.63
N GLY A 835 -18.35 -20.33 40.96
CA GLY A 835 -19.67 -19.78 40.74
C GLY A 835 -20.63 -20.76 40.04
N ASP A 836 -21.89 -20.34 39.97
CA ASP A 836 -22.92 -21.08 39.22
C ASP A 836 -22.99 -20.61 37.77
N LEU A 837 -23.29 -21.52 36.84
CA LEU A 837 -23.72 -21.11 35.51
C LEU A 837 -25.16 -20.58 35.54
N LEU A 838 -25.41 -19.50 34.83
CA LEU A 838 -26.71 -18.84 34.70
C LEU A 838 -27.75 -19.68 33.92
N ARG A 839 -27.30 -20.69 33.19
CA ARG A 839 -28.15 -21.56 32.36
C ARG A 839 -27.67 -23.00 32.47
N ASN A 840 -28.60 -23.92 32.36
CA ASN A 840 -28.30 -25.35 32.28
C ASN A 840 -27.57 -25.67 30.98
N LEU A 841 -26.69 -26.64 31.01
CA LEU A 841 -26.08 -27.26 29.80
C LEU A 841 -26.97 -28.42 29.37
N GLU A 842 -27.19 -28.50 28.06
CA GLU A 842 -27.92 -29.58 27.40
C GLU A 842 -26.95 -30.72 27.04
N GLU A 843 -27.44 -31.93 26.84
CA GLU A 843 -26.61 -33.07 26.41
C GLU A 843 -26.09 -32.86 24.97
N GLY A 844 -24.86 -33.32 24.69
CA GLY A 844 -24.27 -33.32 23.37
C GLY A 844 -23.17 -32.31 23.18
N GLU A 845 -22.76 -32.16 21.91
CA GLU A 845 -21.64 -31.30 21.52
C GLU A 845 -22.04 -29.82 21.51
N GLN A 846 -21.23 -28.98 22.10
CA GLN A 846 -21.39 -27.54 22.22
C GLN A 846 -20.02 -26.85 22.13
N ILE A 847 -20.02 -25.55 21.95
CA ILE A 847 -18.80 -24.72 22.01
C ILE A 847 -18.90 -23.84 23.26
N ILE A 848 -17.88 -23.86 24.09
CA ILE A 848 -17.66 -22.91 25.18
C ILE A 848 -16.69 -21.84 24.68
N ARG A 849 -17.07 -20.55 24.84
CA ARG A 849 -16.19 -19.41 24.55
C ARG A 849 -15.84 -18.70 25.85
N ILE A 850 -14.54 -18.43 26.02
CA ILE A 850 -14.02 -17.53 27.04
C ILE A 850 -13.74 -16.20 26.34
N THR A 851 -14.33 -15.10 26.81
CA THR A 851 -14.11 -13.75 26.24
C THR A 851 -13.59 -12.84 27.34
N ILE A 852 -12.48 -12.19 27.13
CA ILE A 852 -11.90 -11.19 28.05
C ILE A 852 -12.77 -9.93 28.01
N ILE A 853 -13.22 -9.48 29.19
CA ILE A 853 -13.99 -8.25 29.34
C ILE A 853 -13.07 -7.10 29.74
N ASN A 854 -12.31 -7.32 30.81
CA ASN A 854 -11.30 -6.40 31.29
C ASN A 854 -9.96 -7.12 31.31
N ALA A 855 -8.97 -6.51 30.71
CA ALA A 855 -7.62 -7.03 30.48
C ALA A 855 -6.85 -7.44 31.76
N GLY A 856 -5.76 -8.16 31.58
CA GLY A 856 -4.71 -8.32 32.58
C GLY A 856 -4.88 -9.49 33.55
N CYS A 857 -5.57 -10.57 33.13
CA CYS A 857 -5.59 -11.82 33.87
C CYS A 857 -4.91 -12.95 33.12
N ASN A 858 -4.30 -13.88 33.84
CA ASN A 858 -3.94 -15.19 33.33
C ASN A 858 -5.03 -16.21 33.68
N ILE A 859 -5.34 -17.10 32.73
CA ILE A 859 -6.33 -18.17 32.91
C ILE A 859 -5.64 -19.50 32.69
N ASP A 860 -5.56 -20.33 33.72
CA ASP A 860 -5.00 -21.68 33.66
C ASP A 860 -6.06 -22.67 33.14
N LYS A 861 -7.16 -22.82 33.87
CA LYS A 861 -8.20 -23.78 33.53
C LYS A 861 -9.53 -23.43 34.15
N ILE A 862 -10.59 -24.02 33.58
CA ILE A 862 -11.94 -23.94 34.12
C ILE A 862 -12.50 -25.35 34.25
N LYS A 863 -12.80 -25.78 35.49
CA LYS A 863 -13.46 -27.03 35.77
C LYS A 863 -14.96 -26.81 35.87
N PHE A 864 -15.72 -27.64 35.18
CA PHE A 864 -17.18 -27.64 35.18
C PHE A 864 -17.67 -28.88 35.95
N ASN A 865 -18.49 -28.67 36.99
CA ASN A 865 -19.09 -29.72 37.80
C ASN A 865 -20.60 -29.69 37.58
N CYS A 866 -21.18 -30.84 37.25
CA CYS A 866 -22.65 -30.99 37.21
C CYS A 866 -23.20 -31.04 38.64
N VAL A 867 -24.18 -30.21 38.93
CA VAL A 867 -24.92 -30.20 40.18
C VAL A 867 -26.05 -31.16 39.99
N LEU A 868 -25.92 -32.39 40.53
CA LEU A 868 -27.01 -33.32 40.57
C LEU A 868 -28.08 -32.72 41.51
N ASN A 869 -29.23 -32.37 40.95
CA ASN A 869 -30.37 -31.90 41.80
C ASN A 869 -30.82 -33.03 42.70
N THR A 870 -30.26 -33.08 43.90
CA THR A 870 -30.73 -34.00 44.96
C THR A 870 -31.88 -33.36 45.75
N ASP A 871 -32.15 -32.07 45.58
CA ASP A 871 -33.24 -31.34 46.24
C ASP A 871 -34.28 -30.88 45.21
N ILE A 872 -35.46 -31.42 45.30
CA ILE A 872 -36.65 -30.84 44.70
C ILE A 872 -37.11 -29.78 45.70
N ASP A 873 -36.98 -28.53 45.35
CA ASP A 873 -37.67 -27.46 46.08
C ASP A 873 -39.15 -27.83 46.14
N PRO A 874 -39.78 -27.86 47.34
CA PRO A 874 -41.19 -28.10 47.43
C PRO A 874 -41.92 -26.99 46.69
N ILE A 875 -42.77 -27.34 45.74
CA ILE A 875 -43.67 -26.40 45.08
C ILE A 875 -44.56 -25.88 46.19
N ALA A 876 -44.37 -24.66 46.65
CA ALA A 876 -45.29 -23.94 47.49
C ALA A 876 -46.61 -23.84 46.71
N ASP A 877 -47.75 -24.34 47.30
CA ASP A 877 -49.10 -24.28 46.75
C ASP A 877 -49.56 -25.41 45.78
N ALA A 878 -49.09 -26.66 45.99
CA ALA A 878 -49.92 -27.79 45.56
C ALA A 878 -50.88 -28.22 46.74
N PRO A 879 -52.16 -28.44 46.49
CA PRO A 879 -53.04 -28.93 47.53
C PRO A 879 -52.52 -30.26 48.03
N GLN A 880 -52.43 -30.39 49.38
CA GLN A 880 -52.02 -31.62 50.04
C GLN A 880 -52.97 -32.79 49.64
N PRO A 881 -52.47 -33.89 49.12
CA PRO A 881 -53.31 -35.04 48.83
C PRO A 881 -53.87 -35.58 50.13
N SER A 882 -55.18 -35.78 50.16
CA SER A 882 -55.87 -36.46 51.23
C SER A 882 -55.27 -37.82 51.57
N GLN A 883 -55.04 -38.13 52.83
CA GLN A 883 -54.53 -39.45 53.24
C GLN A 883 -55.49 -40.53 52.71
N GLY A 884 -54.97 -41.33 51.76
CA GLY A 884 -55.69 -42.53 51.34
C GLY A 884 -55.47 -43.10 50.02
N ASP A 885 -54.85 -42.41 49.04
CA ASP A 885 -54.71 -42.88 47.68
C ASP A 885 -53.37 -43.60 47.41
N ASN A 886 -53.48 -44.89 47.12
CA ASN A 886 -52.39 -45.78 46.74
C ASN A 886 -51.88 -45.52 45.31
N ILE A 887 -52.06 -44.32 44.78
CA ILE A 887 -51.72 -43.97 43.38
C ILE A 887 -50.22 -43.67 43.27
N ILE A 888 -49.61 -44.24 42.28
CA ILE A 888 -48.20 -44.02 41.91
C ILE A 888 -48.16 -43.05 40.73
N TYR A 889 -47.28 -42.04 40.82
CA TYR A 889 -47.14 -41.05 39.79
C TYR A 889 -45.74 -41.10 39.15
N ASN A 890 -45.60 -40.81 37.86
CA ASN A 890 -44.31 -40.57 37.25
C ASN A 890 -43.75 -39.20 37.64
N LEU A 891 -42.51 -38.87 37.19
CA LEU A 891 -41.87 -37.59 37.50
C LEU A 891 -42.60 -36.35 36.88
N LEU A 892 -43.54 -36.54 35.98
CA LEU A 892 -44.36 -35.49 35.39
C LEU A 892 -45.68 -35.30 36.14
N GLY A 893 -45.89 -36.03 37.27
CA GLY A 893 -47.11 -35.95 38.07
C GLY A 893 -48.30 -36.71 37.49
N GLN A 894 -48.13 -37.57 36.52
CA GLN A 894 -49.18 -38.38 35.92
C GLN A 894 -49.28 -39.73 36.64
N PRO A 895 -50.50 -40.25 36.96
CA PRO A 895 -50.66 -41.54 37.57
C PRO A 895 -50.20 -42.62 36.62
N VAL A 896 -49.49 -43.62 37.17
CA VAL A 896 -48.93 -44.73 36.39
C VAL A 896 -49.35 -46.09 37.00
N ASP A 897 -49.50 -47.09 36.18
CA ASP A 897 -49.91 -48.44 36.56
C ASP A 897 -48.66 -49.36 36.74
N ALA A 898 -48.94 -50.65 37.01
CA ALA A 898 -47.96 -51.68 37.26
C ALA A 898 -47.06 -52.01 36.07
N SER A 899 -47.41 -51.54 34.86
CA SER A 899 -46.58 -51.72 33.64
C SER A 899 -45.50 -50.62 33.45
N TYR A 900 -45.57 -49.51 34.16
CA TYR A 900 -44.64 -48.44 34.10
C TYR A 900 -43.23 -48.92 34.48
N ARG A 901 -42.24 -48.47 33.78
CA ARG A 901 -40.81 -48.66 34.04
C ARG A 901 -40.13 -47.31 34.14
N GLY A 902 -39.45 -47.02 35.25
CA GLY A 902 -38.80 -45.77 35.51
C GLY A 902 -38.94 -45.25 36.92
N ILE A 903 -38.54 -44.02 37.17
CA ILE A 903 -38.64 -43.40 38.48
C ILE A 903 -40.08 -42.95 38.71
N ALA A 904 -40.69 -43.47 39.86
CA ALA A 904 -42.02 -43.18 40.25
C ALA A 904 -42.07 -42.54 41.66
N ILE A 905 -43.16 -41.85 41.98
CA ILE A 905 -43.41 -41.18 43.26
C ILE A 905 -44.68 -41.81 43.88
N LYS A 906 -44.57 -42.28 45.10
CA LYS A 906 -45.71 -42.74 45.94
C LYS A 906 -45.54 -42.19 47.32
N ASN A 907 -46.58 -41.52 47.80
CA ASN A 907 -46.60 -40.93 49.20
C ASN A 907 -45.37 -40.04 49.46
N GLY A 908 -44.99 -39.21 48.45
CA GLY A 908 -43.84 -38.28 48.53
C GLY A 908 -42.44 -38.94 48.43
N LYS A 909 -42.34 -40.28 48.29
CA LYS A 909 -41.08 -40.98 48.14
C LYS A 909 -40.84 -41.46 46.73
N LYS A 910 -39.63 -41.22 46.18
CA LYS A 910 -39.20 -41.73 44.88
C LYS A 910 -38.72 -43.15 44.98
N PHE A 911 -39.09 -44.01 44.02
CA PHE A 911 -38.59 -45.36 43.86
C PHE A 911 -38.54 -45.76 42.39
N LEU A 912 -37.68 -46.68 42.05
CA LEU A 912 -37.52 -47.18 40.70
C LEU A 912 -38.39 -48.42 40.49
N ILE A 913 -39.33 -48.37 39.49
CA ILE A 913 -40.11 -49.52 39.04
C ILE A 913 -39.29 -50.15 37.88
N ARG A 914 -38.79 -51.33 38.09
CA ARG A 914 -37.94 -52.07 37.13
C ARG A 914 -38.74 -53.01 36.21
#